data_af81671d3b8b8f23a9261e4716299e7c
#
_entry.id   af81671d3b8b8f23a9261e4716299e7c
#
_cell.length_a   1.000
_cell.length_b   1.000
_cell.length_c   1.000
_cell.angle_alpha   90.00
_cell.angle_beta   90.00
_cell.angle_gamma   90.00
#
_symmetry.space_group_name_H-M   'P 1'
#
loop_
_entity.id
_entity.type
_entity.pdbx_description
1 polymer ?
#
loop_
_entity_poly.entity_id
_entity_poly.type
_entity_poly.pdbx_seq_one_letter_code
_entity_poly.pdbx_strand_id
1 'polypeptide(L)'
;MKYLAIIAAIGMSCLMAAAQQAGPALSIDANAGRHAISPDIYGINFYWDTGSPVNPARVAAAPALRPTIRRWGGNNTSDYNWQLDVWNNDSDWFYEVLPGAPTPFTSFNPFADLARTTGGKILATVPVLGWLPNARKEMCSFNQAKYPNQCKIDPYYQYHPMTCGDGIVYATACGSTTATDGKAPSNPQYIVNDPNDAYGQYDQNFQAQWVQYLISRYGKGNQGGVAVYSLDNEPIWWDTTHRDIHPNPYTYDENLSSNIAYAAAIKQADPTAQVSGPVADGWESLFFSKKDIVSGWSSKSGTYWGNPVDRNAHNGVAFLPWYLQQMKQYEQQHGTRILDILDVHAYYQPDALGGAETAALDALRLDSTREFWDPTYKVSGNYWIVDPDNNGAQIAPMLIPRLQQMVKDNYPNTKIGISEYNWTGQGTLNGGLAQAEILGIFGWQGLDMATLWGPPSPTDPVALAFQMYRNYDGIGGAFGETSVQATSADRSSLSIYGAVRSDLNLTAMVINKTGNDLSTTLSLANFSSGPVAHVWRYSNANLGAIVAQADVPTAANGLAAVFPANSVTLLVIPPATLPVPKPVVQAVTNAASYGTAISPGQIVDIWGTGLGPAAVAKLTLDANSMVSNSLASVRVLFDGIPAPLVFVSATQCSAVVPYFGASNPTTHVQVEYQGARSDPLTVPVTATAPGLFTADTSGTGQGSILNADQTINSASNPAASGSIVVLWATGEGVTDPPGVDGRPAVDVYPAPTAPLSVEIGGYPAIVKYAGAAPGYLAGVLQINAQMSPNVQAGNAVPVHITVGGVKSQEGVTLVVK
;
A
#
# COMPACT_ATOMS: atom_id res chain seq x y z
N MET A 1 -67.30 -2.15 -55.82
CA MET A 1 -66.42 -1.13 -56.38
C MET A 1 -66.10 -0.17 -55.29
N LYS A 2 -65.05 -0.37 -54.52
CA LYS A 2 -64.39 0.60 -53.62
C LYS A 2 -63.00 0.11 -53.40
N TYR A 3 -61.99 0.79 -53.97
CA TYR A 3 -60.56 0.57 -53.71
C TYR A 3 -60.18 1.15 -52.37
N LEU A 4 -59.66 0.33 -51.49
CA LEU A 4 -59.01 0.76 -50.27
C LEU A 4 -57.51 0.82 -50.55
N ALA A 5 -56.94 2.00 -50.54
CA ALA A 5 -55.48 2.22 -50.58
C ALA A 5 -54.98 2.10 -49.18
N ILE A 6 -54.09 1.14 -48.96
CA ILE A 6 -53.26 1.01 -47.74
C ILE A 6 -51.98 1.81 -47.94
N ILE A 7 -51.82 2.94 -47.20
CA ILE A 7 -50.59 3.69 -47.14
C ILE A 7 -49.76 3.06 -46.00
N ALA A 8 -48.67 2.35 -46.36
CA ALA A 8 -47.70 1.89 -45.45
C ALA A 8 -46.75 3.08 -45.03
N ALA A 9 -46.94 3.59 -43.85
CA ALA A 9 -46.00 4.54 -43.24
C ALA A 9 -44.75 3.77 -42.79
N ILE A 10 -43.65 3.88 -43.57
CA ILE A 10 -42.32 3.44 -43.15
C ILE A 10 -41.81 4.51 -42.19
N GLY A 11 -41.88 4.25 -40.88
CA GLY A 11 -41.24 5.02 -39.85
C GLY A 11 -39.73 4.88 -39.94
N MET A 12 -39.10 5.81 -40.60
CA MET A 12 -37.64 5.96 -40.61
C MET A 12 -37.24 6.55 -39.26
N SER A 13 -36.91 5.70 -38.30
CA SER A 13 -36.26 6.12 -37.06
C SER A 13 -34.87 6.67 -37.43
N CYS A 14 -34.79 7.97 -37.62
CA CYS A 14 -33.50 8.64 -37.59
C CYS A 14 -32.92 8.50 -36.15
N LEU A 15 -32.05 7.55 -35.93
CA LEU A 15 -31.10 7.59 -34.87
C LEU A 15 -30.26 8.87 -35.13
N MET A 16 -30.57 9.94 -34.43
CA MET A 16 -29.65 11.07 -34.34
C MET A 16 -28.37 10.51 -33.68
N ALA A 17 -27.38 10.16 -34.48
CA ALA A 17 -26.01 10.06 -33.98
C ALA A 17 -25.69 11.43 -33.40
N ALA A 18 -25.56 11.54 -32.08
CA ALA A 18 -25.04 12.72 -31.44
C ALA A 18 -23.74 13.06 -32.13
N ALA A 19 -23.62 14.26 -32.71
CA ALA A 19 -22.38 14.66 -33.34
C ALA A 19 -21.26 14.60 -32.29
N GLN A 20 -20.28 13.75 -32.51
CA GLN A 20 -19.12 13.65 -31.63
C GLN A 20 -18.44 15.00 -31.59
N GLN A 21 -18.25 15.53 -30.40
CA GLN A 21 -17.54 16.81 -30.21
C GLN A 21 -16.06 16.61 -30.48
N ALA A 22 -15.43 17.54 -31.19
CA ALA A 22 -13.98 17.54 -31.35
C ALA A 22 -13.31 17.77 -29.98
N GLY A 23 -12.48 16.83 -29.57
CA GLY A 23 -11.70 16.91 -28.32
C GLY A 23 -10.36 17.61 -28.51
N PRO A 24 -9.70 17.99 -27.41
CA PRO A 24 -8.34 18.53 -27.42
C PRO A 24 -7.36 17.56 -28.08
N ALA A 25 -6.39 18.06 -28.84
CA ALA A 25 -5.31 17.25 -29.37
C ALA A 25 -4.46 16.66 -28.25
N LEU A 26 -4.12 15.38 -28.36
CA LEU A 26 -3.30 14.64 -27.43
C LEU A 26 -1.96 14.26 -28.07
N SER A 27 -0.88 14.23 -27.27
CA SER A 27 0.41 13.69 -27.72
C SER A 27 1.17 12.98 -26.62
N ILE A 28 1.97 11.98 -27.01
CA ILE A 28 2.97 11.33 -26.16
C ILE A 28 4.30 11.30 -26.88
N ASP A 29 5.37 11.68 -26.19
CA ASP A 29 6.75 11.45 -26.60
C ASP A 29 7.39 10.42 -25.68
N ALA A 30 7.65 9.21 -26.20
CA ALA A 30 8.13 8.08 -25.41
C ALA A 30 9.59 8.26 -24.92
N ASN A 31 10.33 9.23 -25.45
CA ASN A 31 11.71 9.50 -25.05
C ASN A 31 11.86 10.77 -24.21
N ALA A 32 10.85 11.63 -24.16
CA ALA A 32 10.91 12.88 -23.40
C ALA A 32 10.33 12.70 -21.98
N GLY A 33 10.82 13.50 -21.03
CA GLY A 33 10.29 13.57 -19.65
C GLY A 33 10.38 12.26 -18.86
N ARG A 34 11.27 11.35 -19.24
CA ARG A 34 11.37 10.00 -18.64
C ARG A 34 11.82 10.05 -17.18
N HIS A 35 11.05 9.42 -16.30
CA HIS A 35 11.44 9.14 -14.92
C HIS A 35 10.65 7.94 -14.39
N ALA A 36 11.13 7.31 -13.32
CA ALA A 36 10.43 6.21 -12.69
C ALA A 36 9.13 6.69 -12.03
N ILE A 37 8.04 5.95 -12.21
CA ILE A 37 6.83 6.07 -11.39
C ILE A 37 7.04 5.24 -10.15
N SER A 38 7.04 5.89 -8.97
CA SER A 38 7.16 5.15 -7.71
C SER A 38 5.97 4.21 -7.54
N PRO A 39 6.19 2.93 -7.23
CA PRO A 39 5.07 2.05 -6.90
C PRO A 39 4.33 2.52 -5.64
N ASP A 40 4.98 3.22 -4.72
CA ASP A 40 4.44 3.58 -3.42
C ASP A 40 3.44 4.77 -3.47
N ILE A 41 3.12 5.30 -4.66
CA ILE A 41 2.01 6.25 -4.85
C ILE A 41 0.62 5.60 -4.85
N TYR A 42 0.55 4.27 -4.90
CA TYR A 42 -0.70 3.51 -4.91
C TYR A 42 -1.03 2.92 -3.53
N GLY A 43 -0.77 3.69 -2.50
CA GLY A 43 -0.99 3.29 -1.11
C GLY A 43 -2.40 3.60 -0.60
N ILE A 44 -2.78 2.93 0.50
CA ILE A 44 -4.01 3.19 1.24
C ILE A 44 -3.74 3.22 2.75
N ASN A 45 -4.53 4.04 3.47
CA ASN A 45 -4.59 4.01 4.92
C ASN A 45 -5.58 2.95 5.40
N PHE A 46 -5.39 2.45 6.62
CA PHE A 46 -6.46 1.78 7.36
C PHE A 46 -7.21 2.84 8.17
N TYR A 47 -8.52 2.83 8.00
CA TYR A 47 -9.41 3.73 8.71
C TYR A 47 -9.74 3.12 10.08
N TRP A 48 -9.53 3.90 11.13
CA TRP A 48 -10.06 3.63 12.46
C TRP A 48 -11.56 3.96 12.45
N ASP A 49 -12.38 2.93 12.33
CA ASP A 49 -13.83 3.13 12.39
C ASP A 49 -14.23 3.10 13.87
N THR A 50 -14.15 4.27 14.51
CA THR A 50 -14.57 4.46 15.89
C THR A 50 -16.09 4.28 15.97
N GLY A 51 -16.55 3.05 16.29
CA GLY A 51 -17.95 2.78 16.58
C GLY A 51 -18.75 1.99 15.58
N SER A 52 -18.18 1.54 14.47
CA SER A 52 -18.82 0.56 13.58
C SER A 52 -18.05 -0.76 13.54
N PRO A 53 -18.72 -1.92 13.51
CA PRO A 53 -17.99 -3.15 13.24
C PRO A 53 -17.28 -3.00 11.90
N VAL A 54 -16.01 -3.36 11.89
CA VAL A 54 -15.15 -3.40 10.70
C VAL A 54 -15.94 -3.84 9.48
N ASN A 55 -16.03 -2.98 8.47
CA ASN A 55 -16.74 -3.34 7.24
C ASN A 55 -15.90 -4.40 6.49
N PRO A 56 -16.31 -5.69 6.48
CA PRO A 56 -15.56 -6.75 5.83
C PRO A 56 -15.34 -6.50 4.33
N ALA A 57 -16.21 -5.72 3.69
CA ALA A 57 -16.08 -5.35 2.29
C ALA A 57 -14.85 -4.47 2.03
N ARG A 58 -14.49 -3.56 2.95
CA ARG A 58 -13.28 -2.73 2.82
C ARG A 58 -11.99 -3.54 2.97
N VAL A 59 -11.99 -4.57 3.82
CA VAL A 59 -10.87 -5.53 3.91
C VAL A 59 -10.74 -6.32 2.62
N ALA A 60 -11.87 -6.77 2.06
CA ALA A 60 -11.91 -7.51 0.80
C ALA A 60 -11.50 -6.66 -0.42
N ALA A 61 -11.56 -5.33 -0.33
CA ALA A 61 -11.09 -4.44 -1.40
C ALA A 61 -9.59 -4.55 -1.66
N ALA A 62 -8.83 -4.83 -0.61
CA ALA A 62 -7.38 -4.80 -0.65
C ALA A 62 -6.74 -5.66 -1.75
N PRO A 63 -7.15 -6.92 -2.00
CA PRO A 63 -6.61 -7.70 -3.10
C PRO A 63 -6.92 -7.12 -4.48
N ALA A 64 -8.08 -6.54 -4.69
CA ALA A 64 -8.49 -5.96 -5.97
C ALA A 64 -7.75 -4.65 -6.30
N LEU A 65 -7.53 -3.80 -5.29
CA LEU A 65 -6.81 -2.53 -5.43
C LEU A 65 -5.30 -2.71 -5.61
N ARG A 66 -4.75 -3.80 -5.12
CA ARG A 66 -3.29 -4.08 -5.09
C ARG A 66 -2.48 -2.90 -4.56
N PRO A 67 -2.79 -2.38 -3.38
CA PRO A 67 -2.04 -1.28 -2.80
C PRO A 67 -0.61 -1.74 -2.52
N THR A 68 0.34 -0.89 -2.86
CA THR A 68 1.77 -1.19 -2.73
C THR A 68 2.33 -0.86 -1.37
N ILE A 69 1.69 0.07 -0.66
CA ILE A 69 2.01 0.44 0.71
C ILE A 69 0.71 0.67 1.49
N ARG A 70 0.73 0.28 2.75
CA ARG A 70 -0.38 0.47 3.68
C ARG A 70 0.09 1.21 4.90
N ARG A 71 -0.63 2.29 5.24
CA ARG A 71 -0.33 3.09 6.42
C ARG A 71 -1.21 2.68 7.58
N TRP A 72 -0.58 2.45 8.72
CA TRP A 72 -1.21 2.40 10.03
C TRP A 72 -0.94 3.74 10.70
N GLY A 73 -1.93 4.62 10.73
CA GLY A 73 -1.78 6.01 11.14
C GLY A 73 -3.14 6.66 11.45
N GLY A 74 -3.10 7.94 11.78
CA GLY A 74 -4.24 8.74 12.26
C GLY A 74 -4.06 9.09 13.73
N ASN A 75 -4.96 9.89 14.32
CA ASN A 75 -4.84 10.46 15.65
C ASN A 75 -4.54 9.41 16.73
N ASN A 76 -5.34 8.36 16.81
CA ASN A 76 -5.20 7.30 17.81
C ASN A 76 -3.86 6.56 17.78
N THR A 77 -3.05 6.72 16.72
CA THR A 77 -1.74 6.09 16.65
C THR A 77 -0.66 6.89 17.37
N SER A 78 -0.92 8.17 17.67
CA SER A 78 0.00 9.07 18.38
C SER A 78 0.22 8.69 19.83
N ASP A 79 -0.62 7.82 20.38
CA ASP A 79 -0.49 7.34 21.76
C ASP A 79 -0.61 5.82 21.89
N TYR A 80 -0.39 5.06 20.83
CA TYR A 80 -0.48 3.59 20.84
C TYR A 80 0.61 2.95 21.70
N ASN A 81 0.19 2.25 22.76
CA ASN A 81 1.09 1.42 23.57
C ASN A 81 1.18 0.01 22.98
N TRP A 82 2.24 -0.27 22.29
CA TRP A 82 2.45 -1.52 21.55
C TRP A 82 2.60 -2.77 22.46
N GLN A 83 3.08 -2.62 23.69
CA GLN A 83 3.18 -3.75 24.62
C GLN A 83 1.82 -4.16 25.19
N LEU A 84 0.97 -3.17 25.45
CA LEU A 84 -0.36 -3.36 25.98
C LEU A 84 -1.39 -3.55 24.87
N ASP A 85 -1.03 -3.23 23.63
CA ASP A 85 -1.93 -3.23 22.46
C ASP A 85 -3.18 -2.40 22.74
N VAL A 86 -3.00 -1.13 23.05
CA VAL A 86 -4.05 -0.21 23.46
C VAL A 86 -3.67 1.24 23.12
N TRP A 87 -4.67 2.06 22.85
CA TRP A 87 -4.55 3.51 22.59
C TRP A 87 -5.70 4.25 23.28
N ASN A 88 -5.62 5.57 23.37
CA ASN A 88 -6.74 6.43 23.69
C ASN A 88 -7.46 6.86 22.40
N ASN A 89 -8.76 7.12 22.46
CA ASN A 89 -9.52 7.65 21.33
C ASN A 89 -9.44 9.17 21.21
N ASP A 90 -8.69 9.82 22.06
CA ASP A 90 -8.41 11.26 22.04
C ASP A 90 -9.68 12.13 21.94
N SER A 91 -9.58 13.28 21.27
CA SER A 91 -10.77 14.13 21.03
C SER A 91 -11.79 13.49 20.09
N ASP A 92 -11.40 12.47 19.34
CA ASP A 92 -12.28 11.77 18.40
C ASP A 92 -13.38 11.02 19.14
N TRP A 93 -13.09 10.54 20.36
CA TRP A 93 -14.10 9.94 21.24
C TRP A 93 -13.79 10.08 22.73
N PHE A 94 -14.15 11.20 23.32
CA PHE A 94 -14.18 11.49 24.77
C PHE A 94 -12.90 11.14 25.56
N TYR A 95 -11.73 11.11 24.91
CA TYR A 95 -10.43 10.80 25.51
C TYR A 95 -10.46 9.50 26.33
N GLU A 96 -11.01 8.46 25.73
CA GLU A 96 -11.22 7.15 26.32
C GLU A 96 -10.27 6.09 25.81
N VAL A 97 -9.76 5.28 26.73
CA VAL A 97 -9.09 4.02 26.45
C VAL A 97 -10.14 2.91 26.45
N LEU A 98 -10.43 2.34 25.29
CA LEU A 98 -11.42 1.26 25.11
C LEU A 98 -10.74 0.01 24.55
N PRO A 99 -10.18 -0.87 25.41
CA PRO A 99 -9.41 -2.03 24.96
C PRO A 99 -10.34 -3.09 24.33
N GLY A 100 -10.40 -3.09 23.02
CA GLY A 100 -11.11 -4.08 22.23
C GLY A 100 -10.33 -5.37 21.96
N ALA A 101 -10.93 -6.30 21.22
CA ALA A 101 -10.21 -7.45 20.68
C ALA A 101 -9.25 -6.99 19.57
N PRO A 102 -8.04 -7.59 19.45
CA PRO A 102 -7.11 -7.28 18.37
C PRO A 102 -7.72 -7.55 16.99
N THR A 103 -7.70 -6.55 16.12
CA THR A 103 -8.15 -6.66 14.73
C THR A 103 -7.17 -5.92 13.84
N PRO A 104 -7.18 -6.09 12.49
CA PRO A 104 -6.33 -5.30 11.58
C PRO A 104 -6.57 -3.79 11.63
N PHE A 105 -7.61 -3.34 12.35
CA PHE A 105 -8.00 -1.93 12.47
C PHE A 105 -7.66 -1.33 13.83
N THR A 106 -7.52 -2.18 14.82
CA THR A 106 -7.31 -1.77 16.22
C THR A 106 -5.92 -2.14 16.74
N SER A 107 -5.22 -3.04 16.08
CA SER A 107 -3.95 -3.58 16.56
C SER A 107 -2.93 -3.65 15.43
N PHE A 108 -1.70 -3.26 15.71
CA PHE A 108 -0.66 -3.19 14.70
C PHE A 108 -0.31 -4.56 14.10
N ASN A 109 -0.16 -5.60 14.91
CA ASN A 109 0.27 -6.91 14.39
C ASN A 109 -0.73 -7.50 13.39
N PRO A 110 -2.04 -7.59 13.66
CA PRO A 110 -3.01 -8.03 12.66
C PRO A 110 -3.05 -7.16 11.39
N PHE A 111 -2.83 -5.84 11.53
CA PHE A 111 -2.69 -4.94 10.39
C PHE A 111 -1.46 -5.29 9.54
N ALA A 112 -0.29 -5.46 10.19
CA ALA A 112 0.96 -5.80 9.50
C ALA A 112 0.87 -7.17 8.80
N ASP A 113 0.26 -8.16 9.45
CA ASP A 113 0.01 -9.49 8.88
C ASP A 113 -0.88 -9.38 7.62
N LEU A 114 -1.96 -8.58 7.68
CA LEU A 114 -2.82 -8.32 6.53
C LEU A 114 -2.08 -7.57 5.40
N ALA A 115 -1.31 -6.53 5.73
CA ALA A 115 -0.55 -5.78 4.74
C ALA A 115 0.40 -6.70 3.96
N ARG A 116 1.12 -7.57 4.65
CA ARG A 116 2.06 -8.52 4.06
C ARG A 116 1.39 -9.60 3.21
N THR A 117 0.31 -10.20 3.71
CA THR A 117 -0.44 -11.23 2.97
C THR A 117 -1.13 -10.68 1.72
N THR A 118 -1.32 -9.38 1.64
CA THR A 118 -1.89 -8.69 0.47
C THR A 118 -0.82 -8.00 -0.39
N GLY A 119 0.47 -8.25 -0.14
CA GLY A 119 1.59 -7.79 -0.97
C GLY A 119 1.97 -6.31 -0.81
N GLY A 120 1.46 -5.64 0.21
CA GLY A 120 1.79 -4.23 0.49
C GLY A 120 2.95 -4.08 1.46
N LYS A 121 3.77 -3.05 1.27
CA LYS A 121 4.72 -2.57 2.28
C LYS A 121 3.97 -2.00 3.48
N ILE A 122 4.63 -1.94 4.63
CA ILE A 122 4.07 -1.39 5.86
C ILE A 122 4.67 -0.01 6.10
N LEU A 123 3.80 0.98 6.34
CA LEU A 123 4.12 2.27 6.94
C LEU A 123 3.47 2.31 8.32
N ALA A 124 4.28 2.48 9.36
CA ALA A 124 3.86 2.48 10.76
C ALA A 124 4.07 3.85 11.39
N THR A 125 3.04 4.43 11.98
CA THR A 125 3.17 5.62 12.82
C THR A 125 3.81 5.24 14.15
N VAL A 126 4.84 5.96 14.54
CA VAL A 126 5.53 5.84 15.84
C VAL A 126 5.15 7.02 16.70
N PRO A 127 4.50 6.82 17.85
CA PRO A 127 4.19 7.87 18.81
C PRO A 127 5.44 8.63 19.28
N VAL A 128 5.42 9.96 19.23
CA VAL A 128 6.54 10.79 19.71
C VAL A 128 6.15 11.77 20.84
N LEU A 129 4.89 11.80 21.24
CA LEU A 129 4.39 12.66 22.34
C LEU A 129 4.90 12.26 23.73
N GLY A 130 5.42 11.05 23.88
CA GLY A 130 6.02 10.58 25.11
C GLY A 130 5.02 10.16 26.21
N TRP A 131 3.75 10.13 25.92
CA TRP A 131 2.67 9.67 26.82
C TRP A 131 1.89 8.56 26.13
N LEU A 132 1.72 7.39 26.77
CA LEU A 132 0.96 6.27 26.24
C LEU A 132 0.06 5.70 27.33
N PRO A 133 -1.12 5.13 27.02
CA PRO A 133 -1.97 4.45 28.00
C PRO A 133 -1.17 3.45 28.83
N ASN A 134 -1.37 3.51 30.15
CA ASN A 134 -0.55 2.75 31.10
C ASN A 134 -1.14 1.40 31.51
N ALA A 135 -2.36 1.07 31.04
CA ALA A 135 -3.01 -0.20 31.29
C ALA A 135 -3.98 -0.57 30.15
N ARG A 136 -4.13 -1.88 29.92
CA ARG A 136 -5.16 -2.40 28.98
C ARG A 136 -6.49 -2.59 29.74
N LYS A 137 -7.15 -1.50 30.05
CA LYS A 137 -8.48 -1.43 30.67
C LYS A 137 -9.17 -0.15 30.28
N GLU A 138 -10.46 -0.05 30.50
CA GLU A 138 -11.19 1.21 30.34
C GLU A 138 -10.63 2.27 31.29
N MET A 139 -10.25 3.42 30.68
CA MET A 139 -9.74 4.60 31.39
C MET A 139 -10.22 5.85 30.67
N CYS A 140 -10.25 6.98 31.35
CA CYS A 140 -10.55 8.26 30.77
C CYS A 140 -9.66 9.39 31.31
N SER A 141 -9.18 10.24 30.41
CA SER A 141 -8.42 11.43 30.79
C SER A 141 -9.29 12.48 31.47
N PHE A 142 -10.58 12.54 31.14
CA PHE A 142 -11.52 13.50 31.72
C PHE A 142 -12.68 12.78 32.42
N ASN A 143 -12.38 11.93 33.39
CA ASN A 143 -13.36 11.22 34.20
C ASN A 143 -14.28 12.22 34.91
N GLN A 144 -15.60 12.12 34.72
CA GLN A 144 -16.58 13.06 35.25
C GLN A 144 -16.64 13.07 36.79
N ALA A 145 -16.31 11.94 37.46
CA ALA A 145 -16.23 11.88 38.91
C ALA A 145 -15.09 12.74 39.47
N LYS A 146 -13.98 12.84 38.74
CA LYS A 146 -12.81 13.66 39.12
C LYS A 146 -12.93 15.10 38.54
N TYR A 147 -13.47 15.23 37.36
CA TYR A 147 -13.63 16.49 36.63
C TYR A 147 -15.10 16.74 36.33
N PRO A 148 -15.89 17.23 37.28
CA PRO A 148 -17.33 17.43 37.12
C PRO A 148 -17.68 18.60 36.19
N ASN A 149 -18.95 18.68 35.78
CA ASN A 149 -19.54 19.79 35.00
C ASN A 149 -19.01 19.92 33.55
N GLN A 150 -18.63 18.81 32.94
CA GLN A 150 -18.26 18.80 31.52
C GLN A 150 -19.50 18.98 30.65
N CYS A 151 -19.28 19.60 29.47
CA CYS A 151 -20.37 19.94 28.54
C CYS A 151 -20.92 18.73 27.83
N LYS A 152 -20.07 17.79 27.50
CA LYS A 152 -20.46 16.53 26.85
C LYS A 152 -19.84 15.36 27.61
N ILE A 153 -20.60 14.29 27.68
CA ILE A 153 -20.17 13.00 28.23
C ILE A 153 -20.48 11.92 27.20
N ASP A 154 -19.73 10.83 27.22
CA ASP A 154 -20.01 9.71 26.34
C ASP A 154 -21.41 9.15 26.58
N PRO A 155 -22.30 9.18 25.56
CA PRO A 155 -23.68 8.71 25.71
C PRO A 155 -23.80 7.19 25.74
N TYR A 156 -22.79 6.44 25.33
CA TYR A 156 -22.85 4.98 25.25
C TYR A 156 -22.29 4.30 26.50
N TYR A 157 -21.29 4.91 27.17
CA TYR A 157 -20.57 4.35 28.31
C TYR A 157 -20.92 5.03 29.67
N GLN A 158 -21.98 5.83 29.74
CA GLN A 158 -22.40 6.53 30.95
C GLN A 158 -22.75 5.61 32.16
N TYR A 159 -22.85 4.30 31.92
CA TYR A 159 -23.11 3.29 32.97
C TYR A 159 -21.91 2.37 33.24
N HIS A 160 -20.80 2.58 32.53
CA HIS A 160 -19.54 1.88 32.77
C HIS A 160 -18.89 2.41 34.07
N PRO A 161 -17.83 1.73 34.58
CA PRO A 161 -17.16 2.13 35.82
C PRO A 161 -16.68 3.59 35.83
N MET A 162 -16.47 4.15 34.64
CA MET A 162 -16.08 5.55 34.46
C MET A 162 -16.97 6.18 33.39
N THR A 163 -17.50 7.38 33.71
CA THR A 163 -18.16 8.22 32.73
C THR A 163 -17.12 9.24 32.22
N CYS A 164 -16.79 9.19 30.95
CA CYS A 164 -15.82 10.07 30.35
C CYS A 164 -16.49 11.29 29.71
N GLY A 165 -15.81 12.41 29.70
CA GLY A 165 -16.31 13.66 29.13
C GLY A 165 -15.34 14.26 28.13
N ASP A 166 -15.72 15.38 27.52
CA ASP A 166 -14.95 16.08 26.51
C ASP A 166 -13.88 17.04 27.09
N GLY A 167 -13.73 17.10 28.42
CA GLY A 167 -12.78 17.98 29.10
C GLY A 167 -13.07 19.48 28.90
N ILE A 168 -14.29 19.86 28.57
CA ILE A 168 -14.68 21.25 28.32
C ILE A 168 -15.73 21.68 29.35
N VAL A 169 -15.50 22.85 29.99
CA VAL A 169 -16.46 23.51 30.88
C VAL A 169 -16.76 24.88 30.32
N TYR A 170 -18.03 25.20 30.10
CA TYR A 170 -18.45 26.54 29.73
C TYR A 170 -19.07 27.24 30.92
N ALA A 171 -18.63 28.45 31.16
CA ALA A 171 -19.19 29.28 32.25
C ALA A 171 -20.66 29.69 32.03
N THR A 172 -21.19 29.61 30.81
CA THR A 172 -22.51 30.13 30.47
C THR A 172 -23.43 29.24 29.62
N ALA A 173 -23.04 28.14 29.10
CA ALA A 173 -23.96 27.34 28.27
C ALA A 173 -23.49 25.92 27.92
N CYS A 174 -23.44 25.00 28.89
CA CYS A 174 -23.58 23.57 28.59
C CYS A 174 -24.99 23.18 28.15
N GLY A 175 -25.81 24.13 27.75
CA GLY A 175 -27.21 23.93 27.35
C GLY A 175 -27.58 24.41 25.95
N SER A 176 -26.63 24.98 25.20
CA SER A 176 -26.86 25.34 23.79
C SER A 176 -26.24 24.26 22.89
N THR A 177 -27.00 23.28 22.50
CA THR A 177 -26.60 22.20 21.58
C THR A 177 -26.50 22.62 20.12
N THR A 178 -26.64 23.94 19.81
CA THR A 178 -26.54 24.46 18.44
C THR A 178 -25.99 25.86 18.47
N ALA A 179 -24.72 26.01 18.24
CA ALA A 179 -24.32 27.15 17.43
C ALA A 179 -24.97 26.93 16.07
N THR A 180 -25.77 27.85 15.62
CA THR A 180 -26.50 27.83 14.33
C THR A 180 -25.56 27.81 13.12
N ASP A 181 -24.24 27.78 13.34
CA ASP A 181 -23.15 27.80 12.35
C ASP A 181 -22.17 26.62 12.49
N GLY A 182 -22.43 25.65 13.36
CA GLY A 182 -21.56 24.48 13.53
C GLY A 182 -20.19 24.77 14.15
N LYS A 183 -19.92 26.01 14.59
CA LYS A 183 -18.63 26.39 15.20
C LYS A 183 -18.68 26.18 16.72
N ALA A 184 -17.53 25.76 17.27
CA ALA A 184 -17.39 25.72 18.73
C ALA A 184 -17.71 27.10 19.34
N PRO A 185 -18.30 27.15 20.54
CA PRO A 185 -18.59 28.43 21.21
C PRO A 185 -17.33 29.27 21.33
N SER A 186 -17.50 30.57 21.21
CA SER A 186 -16.41 31.56 21.09
C SER A 186 -15.45 31.68 22.29
N ASN A 187 -15.64 30.87 23.37
CA ASN A 187 -14.74 30.83 24.54
C ASN A 187 -14.88 29.52 25.33
N PRO A 188 -14.41 28.35 24.81
CA PRO A 188 -14.35 27.15 25.63
C PRO A 188 -13.35 27.30 26.77
N GLN A 189 -13.73 26.93 27.98
CA GLN A 189 -12.80 26.71 29.08
C GLN A 189 -12.42 25.23 29.12
N TYR A 190 -11.16 24.97 28.98
CA TYR A 190 -10.61 23.61 29.00
C TYR A 190 -10.26 23.19 30.42
N ILE A 191 -10.59 21.96 30.78
CA ILE A 191 -10.13 21.33 32.01
C ILE A 191 -8.63 21.03 31.86
N VAL A 192 -7.86 21.35 32.88
CA VAL A 192 -6.50 20.88 33.06
C VAL A 192 -6.58 19.56 33.82
N ASN A 193 -6.35 18.45 33.15
CA ASN A 193 -6.35 17.12 33.76
C ASN A 193 -4.95 16.73 34.24
N ASP A 194 -4.90 15.63 34.95
CA ASP A 194 -3.66 14.92 35.27
C ASP A 194 -3.45 13.80 34.24
N PRO A 195 -2.43 13.86 33.37
CA PRO A 195 -2.20 12.82 32.38
C PRO A 195 -2.05 11.41 32.96
N ASN A 196 -1.59 11.30 34.23
CA ASN A 196 -1.45 10.00 34.89
C ASN A 196 -2.78 9.28 35.16
N ASP A 197 -3.92 9.93 34.95
CA ASP A 197 -5.23 9.29 35.06
C ASP A 197 -5.43 8.18 34.02
N ALA A 198 -4.81 8.33 32.83
CA ALA A 198 -4.91 7.37 31.73
C ALA A 198 -3.57 6.94 31.15
N TYR A 199 -2.49 7.69 31.39
CA TYR A 199 -1.22 7.50 30.72
C TYR A 199 -0.05 7.25 31.67
N GLY A 200 1.06 6.81 31.10
CA GLY A 200 2.41 6.80 31.66
C GLY A 200 3.39 7.46 30.69
N GLN A 201 4.55 7.84 31.19
CA GLN A 201 5.61 8.42 30.36
C GLN A 201 6.45 7.32 29.72
N TYR A 202 6.72 7.47 28.42
CA TYR A 202 7.54 6.55 27.62
C TYR A 202 8.42 7.37 26.69
N ASP A 203 9.67 6.95 26.53
CA ASP A 203 10.66 7.65 25.70
C ASP A 203 10.93 6.94 24.37
N GLN A 204 11.85 7.48 23.57
CA GLN A 204 12.28 6.89 22.31
C GLN A 204 12.89 5.48 22.45
N ASN A 205 13.40 5.09 23.64
CA ASN A 205 13.93 3.75 23.85
C ASN A 205 12.81 2.72 23.91
N PHE A 206 11.63 3.09 24.43
CA PHE A 206 10.45 2.24 24.39
C PHE A 206 10.00 1.96 22.96
N GLN A 207 10.03 2.98 22.09
CA GLN A 207 9.70 2.81 20.69
C GLN A 207 10.80 2.04 19.93
N ALA A 208 12.07 2.22 20.27
CA ALA A 208 13.15 1.39 19.73
C ALA A 208 12.98 -0.10 20.06
N GLN A 209 12.47 -0.43 21.25
CA GLN A 209 12.10 -1.82 21.60
C GLN A 209 10.95 -2.33 20.72
N TRP A 210 9.98 -1.49 20.39
CA TRP A 210 8.92 -1.87 19.42
C TRP A 210 9.51 -2.18 18.05
N VAL A 211 10.38 -1.32 17.52
CA VAL A 211 11.08 -1.57 16.26
C VAL A 211 11.86 -2.91 16.31
N GLN A 212 12.56 -3.19 17.40
CA GLN A 212 13.29 -4.47 17.58
C GLN A 212 12.32 -5.67 17.61
N TYR A 213 11.18 -5.55 18.30
CA TYR A 213 10.13 -6.55 18.30
C TYR A 213 9.61 -6.79 16.87
N LEU A 214 9.33 -5.72 16.11
CA LEU A 214 8.86 -5.82 14.73
C LEU A 214 9.90 -6.46 13.80
N ILE A 215 11.18 -6.16 13.97
CA ILE A 215 12.27 -6.83 13.27
C ILE A 215 12.29 -8.33 13.60
N SER A 216 12.16 -8.70 14.87
CA SER A 216 12.16 -10.11 15.27
C SER A 216 10.97 -10.90 14.67
N ARG A 217 9.83 -10.23 14.49
CA ARG A 217 8.62 -10.85 13.94
C ARG A 217 8.57 -10.82 12.40
N TYR A 218 8.97 -9.71 11.79
CA TYR A 218 8.75 -9.45 10.38
C TYR A 218 10.03 -9.29 9.55
N GLY A 219 11.17 -9.13 10.21
CA GLY A 219 12.44 -8.78 9.59
C GLY A 219 12.64 -7.27 9.45
N LYS A 220 13.79 -6.89 8.95
CA LYS A 220 14.15 -5.49 8.70
C LYS A 220 13.32 -4.88 7.56
N GLY A 221 13.30 -3.56 7.48
CA GLY A 221 12.53 -2.83 6.46
C GLY A 221 12.83 -3.26 5.02
N ASN A 222 14.09 -3.54 4.70
CA ASN A 222 14.49 -4.04 3.38
C ASN A 222 14.29 -5.56 3.18
N GLN A 223 13.79 -6.26 4.20
CA GLN A 223 13.54 -7.71 4.18
C GLN A 223 12.06 -8.06 4.34
N GLY A 224 11.18 -7.11 3.99
CA GLY A 224 9.72 -7.26 4.10
C GLY A 224 9.16 -7.01 5.50
N GLY A 225 9.93 -6.39 6.39
CA GLY A 225 9.45 -5.80 7.63
C GLY A 225 8.76 -4.45 7.42
N VAL A 226 8.75 -3.60 8.44
CA VAL A 226 8.21 -2.24 8.34
C VAL A 226 9.11 -1.41 7.43
N ALA A 227 8.59 -1.01 6.28
CA ALA A 227 9.37 -0.29 5.27
C ALA A 227 9.58 1.19 5.62
N VAL A 228 8.57 1.79 6.26
CA VAL A 228 8.60 3.21 6.64
C VAL A 228 8.06 3.36 8.07
N TYR A 229 8.79 4.05 8.92
CA TYR A 229 8.31 4.54 10.21
C TYR A 229 8.01 6.03 10.10
N SER A 230 6.77 6.41 10.40
CA SER A 230 6.29 7.79 10.37
C SER A 230 6.36 8.40 11.76
N LEU A 231 6.92 9.61 11.86
CA LEU A 231 7.10 10.29 13.14
C LEU A 231 5.81 11.02 13.53
N ASP A 232 4.93 10.29 14.22
CA ASP A 232 3.63 10.75 14.70
C ASP A 232 2.60 11.08 13.60
N ASN A 233 1.58 11.87 13.94
CA ASN A 233 0.48 12.30 13.10
C ASN A 233 0.13 13.76 13.39
N GLU A 234 0.13 14.60 12.36
CA GLU A 234 -0.39 15.96 12.36
C GLU A 234 -0.09 16.81 13.62
N PRO A 235 1.17 17.19 13.86
CA PRO A 235 1.57 17.92 15.06
C PRO A 235 0.77 19.21 15.32
N ILE A 236 0.25 19.81 14.27
CA ILE A 236 -0.54 21.05 14.37
C ILE A 236 -1.83 20.88 15.17
N TRP A 237 -2.30 19.62 15.34
CA TRP A 237 -3.52 19.31 16.08
C TRP A 237 -3.27 18.73 17.46
N TRP A 238 -2.01 18.54 17.91
CA TRP A 238 -1.71 17.94 19.21
C TRP A 238 -2.37 18.69 20.38
N ASP A 239 -2.38 20.02 20.36
CA ASP A 239 -2.99 20.86 21.42
C ASP A 239 -4.51 20.79 21.47
N THR A 240 -5.13 20.12 20.51
CA THR A 240 -6.58 19.89 20.45
C THR A 240 -6.92 18.42 20.48
N THR A 241 -6.32 17.60 19.63
CA THR A 241 -6.58 16.17 19.52
C THR A 241 -6.08 15.43 20.76
N HIS A 242 -4.85 15.74 21.21
CA HIS A 242 -4.19 15.14 22.38
C HIS A 242 -4.08 16.14 23.53
N ARG A 243 -5.07 16.99 23.70
CA ARG A 243 -5.06 18.07 24.69
C ARG A 243 -4.88 17.59 26.12
N ASP A 244 -5.29 16.39 26.43
CA ASP A 244 -5.14 15.73 27.73
C ASP A 244 -3.69 15.43 28.10
N ILE A 245 -2.79 15.31 27.13
CA ILE A 245 -1.36 15.06 27.32
C ILE A 245 -0.47 16.15 26.71
N HIS A 246 -0.99 16.91 25.75
CA HIS A 246 -0.26 17.97 25.05
C HIS A 246 -1.13 19.24 24.87
N PRO A 247 -1.48 19.96 25.95
CA PRO A 247 -2.41 21.10 25.90
C PRO A 247 -1.81 22.37 25.30
N ASN A 248 -0.50 22.44 25.03
CA ASN A 248 0.15 23.62 24.54
C ASN A 248 0.45 23.51 23.02
N PRO A 249 0.35 24.64 22.28
CA PRO A 249 0.74 24.64 20.86
C PRO A 249 2.21 24.28 20.69
N TYR A 250 2.53 23.31 19.84
CA TYR A 250 3.91 22.90 19.55
C TYR A 250 4.71 24.00 18.87
N THR A 251 6.03 23.93 19.06
CA THR A 251 7.03 24.84 18.46
C THR A 251 7.93 24.10 17.46
N TYR A 252 8.70 24.86 16.66
CA TYR A 252 9.74 24.33 15.78
C TYR A 252 10.72 23.43 16.53
N ASP A 253 11.27 23.94 17.65
CA ASP A 253 12.27 23.23 18.45
C ASP A 253 11.72 21.96 19.10
N GLU A 254 10.48 22.00 19.59
CA GLU A 254 9.82 20.85 20.19
C GLU A 254 9.63 19.73 19.17
N ASN A 255 9.01 20.05 18.00
CA ASN A 255 8.81 19.06 16.95
C ASN A 255 10.13 18.47 16.47
N LEU A 256 11.14 19.33 16.22
CA LEU A 256 12.46 18.89 15.77
C LEU A 256 13.13 17.97 16.80
N SER A 257 13.15 18.36 18.07
CA SER A 257 13.85 17.60 19.12
C SER A 257 13.23 16.22 19.31
N SER A 258 11.90 16.13 19.33
CA SER A 258 11.16 14.87 19.34
C SER A 258 11.53 14.03 18.11
N ASN A 259 11.38 14.61 16.91
CA ASN A 259 11.60 13.89 15.66
C ASN A 259 13.06 13.36 15.56
N ILE A 260 14.06 14.15 15.95
CA ILE A 260 15.46 13.68 15.98
C ILE A 260 15.64 12.50 16.95
N ALA A 261 15.11 12.61 18.16
CA ALA A 261 15.29 11.58 19.19
C ALA A 261 14.71 10.23 18.74
N TYR A 262 13.48 10.25 18.23
CA TYR A 262 12.80 9.02 17.82
C TYR A 262 13.32 8.49 16.47
N ALA A 263 13.62 9.36 15.50
CA ALA A 263 14.21 8.94 14.22
C ALA A 263 15.60 8.29 14.40
N ALA A 264 16.44 8.88 15.25
CA ALA A 264 17.74 8.30 15.56
C ALA A 264 17.62 6.92 16.22
N ALA A 265 16.69 6.77 17.17
CA ALA A 265 16.42 5.49 17.84
C ALA A 265 15.89 4.42 16.85
N ILE A 266 14.99 4.80 15.93
CA ILE A 266 14.51 3.92 14.85
C ILE A 266 15.68 3.50 13.95
N LYS A 267 16.49 4.45 13.46
CA LYS A 267 17.63 4.15 12.57
C LYS A 267 18.71 3.33 13.25
N GLN A 268 18.89 3.48 14.55
CA GLN A 268 19.79 2.61 15.31
C GLN A 268 19.28 1.17 15.39
N ALA A 269 17.96 0.98 15.55
CA ALA A 269 17.33 -0.34 15.62
C ALA A 269 17.21 -0.98 14.21
N ASP A 270 16.76 -0.23 13.20
CA ASP A 270 16.66 -0.66 11.81
C ASP A 270 17.23 0.40 10.84
N PRO A 271 18.52 0.34 10.51
CA PRO A 271 19.12 1.28 9.56
C PRO A 271 18.59 1.10 8.12
N THR A 272 17.86 0.02 7.82
CA THR A 272 17.33 -0.27 6.49
C THR A 272 15.92 0.26 6.26
N ALA A 273 15.17 0.53 7.32
CA ALA A 273 13.86 1.16 7.23
C ALA A 273 13.99 2.65 6.89
N GLN A 274 13.00 3.17 6.18
CA GLN A 274 12.87 4.60 5.93
C GLN A 274 12.15 5.28 7.10
N VAL A 275 12.45 6.55 7.32
CA VAL A 275 11.75 7.40 8.30
C VAL A 275 11.10 8.55 7.57
N SER A 276 9.80 8.78 7.82
CA SER A 276 9.04 9.90 7.29
C SER A 276 8.65 10.87 8.39
N GLY A 277 8.63 12.16 8.08
CA GLY A 277 8.24 13.25 8.98
C GLY A 277 8.30 14.62 8.30
N PRO A 278 7.80 15.68 8.93
CA PRO A 278 7.17 15.74 10.26
C PRO A 278 5.67 15.40 10.26
N VAL A 279 5.13 14.86 9.17
CA VAL A 279 3.70 14.52 8.97
C VAL A 279 2.81 15.76 9.12
N ALA A 280 3.18 16.78 8.35
CA ALA A 280 2.56 18.09 8.44
C ALA A 280 1.16 18.09 7.83
N ASP A 281 0.17 18.59 8.56
CA ASP A 281 -1.19 18.80 8.05
C ASP A 281 -1.30 20.12 7.30
N GLY A 282 -1.89 20.10 6.12
CA GLY A 282 -2.39 21.26 5.41
C GLY A 282 -1.34 22.31 5.01
N TRP A 283 -1.87 23.42 4.47
CA TRP A 283 -1.07 24.50 3.88
C TRP A 283 -0.25 25.29 4.91
N GLU A 284 -0.85 25.63 6.06
CA GLU A 284 -0.22 26.45 7.09
C GLU A 284 1.02 25.77 7.66
N SER A 285 0.96 24.45 7.81
CA SER A 285 2.05 23.64 8.37
C SER A 285 3.29 23.58 7.48
N LEU A 286 3.20 24.02 6.23
CA LEU A 286 4.40 24.18 5.39
C LEU A 286 5.29 25.33 5.88
N PHE A 287 4.68 26.33 6.53
CA PHE A 287 5.33 27.60 6.85
C PHE A 287 5.45 27.88 8.35
N PHE A 288 4.59 27.31 9.19
CA PHE A 288 4.40 27.72 10.58
C PHE A 288 4.24 26.52 11.53
N SER A 289 4.64 26.72 12.79
CA SER A 289 4.23 25.87 13.91
C SER A 289 2.82 26.21 14.38
N LYS A 290 2.22 25.37 15.24
CA LYS A 290 0.96 25.73 15.92
C LYS A 290 1.08 26.98 16.76
N LYS A 291 2.25 27.19 17.36
CA LYS A 291 2.55 28.41 18.15
C LYS A 291 2.43 29.67 17.32
N ASP A 292 2.90 29.64 16.07
CA ASP A 292 2.77 30.75 15.13
C ASP A 292 1.32 31.01 14.77
N ILE A 293 0.56 29.95 14.46
CA ILE A 293 -0.84 30.04 14.05
C ILE A 293 -1.67 30.67 15.15
N VAL A 294 -1.54 30.20 16.37
CA VAL A 294 -2.28 30.74 17.53
C VAL A 294 -1.88 32.19 17.78
N SER A 295 -0.59 32.53 17.74
CA SER A 295 -0.13 33.89 17.94
C SER A 295 -0.53 34.82 16.79
N GLY A 296 -0.53 34.33 15.55
CA GLY A 296 -0.99 35.06 14.37
C GLY A 296 -2.47 35.39 14.45
N TRP A 297 -3.34 34.44 14.74
CA TRP A 297 -4.77 34.65 14.93
C TRP A 297 -5.11 35.56 16.09
N SER A 298 -4.33 35.54 17.17
CA SER A 298 -4.51 36.42 18.32
C SER A 298 -3.91 37.81 18.12
N SER A 299 -3.22 38.06 17.02
CA SER A 299 -2.69 39.36 16.66
C SER A 299 -3.82 40.33 16.24
N LYS A 300 -3.51 41.60 16.17
CA LYS A 300 -4.49 42.60 15.69
C LYS A 300 -4.93 42.39 14.24
N SER A 301 -4.12 41.70 13.43
CA SER A 301 -4.45 41.37 12.03
C SER A 301 -5.48 40.27 11.92
N GLY A 302 -5.60 39.39 12.92
CA GLY A 302 -6.52 38.26 12.92
C GLY A 302 -6.26 37.27 11.80
N THR A 303 -4.98 37.08 11.41
CA THR A 303 -4.56 36.13 10.37
C THR A 303 -3.48 35.21 10.91
N TYR A 304 -3.42 33.95 10.41
CA TYR A 304 -2.44 32.97 10.89
C TYR A 304 -0.97 33.39 10.65
N TRP A 305 -0.71 34.28 9.71
CA TRP A 305 0.62 34.86 9.43
C TRP A 305 0.86 36.22 10.11
N GLY A 306 -0.12 36.75 10.87
CA GLY A 306 -0.08 38.11 11.40
C GLY A 306 0.98 38.39 12.46
N ASN A 307 1.41 37.35 13.20
CA ASN A 307 2.46 37.46 14.21
C ASN A 307 3.15 36.11 14.45
N PRO A 308 3.96 35.60 13.51
CA PRO A 308 4.60 34.31 13.60
C PRO A 308 5.80 34.37 14.56
N VAL A 309 5.57 34.27 15.86
CA VAL A 309 6.58 34.49 16.91
C VAL A 309 7.67 33.42 16.90
N ASP A 310 7.32 32.18 16.61
CA ASP A 310 8.22 31.04 16.55
C ASP A 310 9.10 31.09 15.28
N ARG A 311 8.48 31.27 14.12
CA ARG A 311 9.17 31.52 12.85
C ARG A 311 10.16 32.70 12.93
N ASN A 312 9.74 33.79 13.57
CA ASN A 312 10.60 34.96 13.78
C ASN A 312 11.81 34.63 14.67
N ALA A 313 11.64 33.77 15.69
CA ALA A 313 12.75 33.28 16.50
C ALA A 313 13.74 32.43 15.69
N HIS A 314 13.30 31.86 14.58
CA HIS A 314 14.10 31.06 13.63
C HIS A 314 14.49 31.86 12.37
N ASN A 315 14.80 33.13 12.52
CA ASN A 315 15.24 34.07 11.46
C ASN A 315 14.24 34.23 10.30
N GLY A 316 12.95 34.01 10.53
CA GLY A 316 11.89 34.11 9.54
C GLY A 316 11.83 32.96 8.55
N VAL A 317 12.62 31.91 8.74
CA VAL A 317 12.61 30.71 7.87
C VAL A 317 11.30 29.94 8.09
N ALA A 318 10.65 29.55 7.01
CA ALA A 318 9.43 28.73 7.06
C ALA A 318 9.70 27.36 7.68
N PHE A 319 8.68 26.74 8.31
CA PHE A 319 8.85 25.52 9.12
C PHE A 319 9.49 24.35 8.35
N LEU A 320 8.93 23.91 7.23
CA LEU A 320 9.47 22.76 6.51
C LEU A 320 10.89 23.00 5.95
N PRO A 321 11.21 24.14 5.30
CA PRO A 321 12.60 24.47 4.95
C PRO A 321 13.56 24.43 6.12
N TRP A 322 13.19 25.03 7.26
CA TRP A 322 14.00 25.00 8.47
C TRP A 322 14.19 23.58 9.01
N TYR A 323 13.11 22.81 9.10
CA TYR A 323 13.15 21.40 9.54
C TYR A 323 14.09 20.56 8.67
N LEU A 324 14.03 20.70 7.35
CA LEU A 324 14.93 20.03 6.42
C LEU A 324 16.39 20.44 6.63
N GLN A 325 16.67 21.73 6.87
CA GLN A 325 18.02 22.21 7.17
C GLN A 325 18.57 21.57 8.45
N GLN A 326 17.75 21.46 9.50
CA GLN A 326 18.16 20.85 10.77
C GLN A 326 18.41 19.34 10.62
N MET A 327 17.56 18.62 9.89
CA MET A 327 17.77 17.20 9.60
C MET A 327 19.04 16.94 8.79
N LYS A 328 19.34 17.80 7.82
CA LYS A 328 20.60 17.79 7.08
C LYS A 328 21.80 18.05 7.99
N GLN A 329 21.69 19.02 8.89
CA GLN A 329 22.73 19.33 9.86
C GLN A 329 23.00 18.15 10.78
N TYR A 330 21.96 17.45 11.23
CA TYR A 330 22.09 16.22 12.00
C TYR A 330 22.91 15.15 11.25
N GLU A 331 22.56 14.88 9.98
CA GLU A 331 23.31 13.93 9.13
C GLU A 331 24.79 14.33 9.02
N GLN A 332 25.09 15.62 8.83
CA GLN A 332 26.45 16.14 8.73
C GLN A 332 27.25 15.96 10.03
N GLN A 333 26.60 16.09 11.17
CA GLN A 333 27.25 15.97 12.49
C GLN A 333 27.43 14.53 12.94
N HIS A 334 26.50 13.62 12.57
CA HIS A 334 26.45 12.24 13.08
C HIS A 334 26.78 11.18 12.03
N GLY A 335 26.86 11.56 10.74
CA GLY A 335 27.12 10.64 9.63
C GLY A 335 25.97 9.68 9.33
N THR A 336 24.78 9.93 9.87
CA THR A 336 23.59 9.06 9.70
C THR A 336 22.39 9.90 9.26
N ARG A 337 21.81 9.53 8.12
CA ARG A 337 20.55 10.10 7.64
C ARG A 337 19.39 9.55 8.47
N ILE A 338 18.65 10.44 9.12
CA ILE A 338 17.50 10.07 9.98
C ILE A 338 16.15 10.47 9.42
N LEU A 339 16.11 11.27 8.34
CA LEU A 339 14.90 11.61 7.61
C LEU A 339 15.06 11.21 6.13
N ASP A 340 14.26 10.24 5.66
CA ASP A 340 14.29 9.76 4.28
C ASP A 340 13.17 10.39 3.45
N ILE A 341 12.02 10.69 4.06
CA ILE A 341 10.82 11.16 3.38
C ILE A 341 10.30 12.40 4.11
N LEU A 342 10.18 13.52 3.39
CA LEU A 342 9.39 14.66 3.83
C LEU A 342 7.92 14.32 3.63
N ASP A 343 7.17 14.23 4.72
CA ASP A 343 5.80 13.73 4.74
C ASP A 343 4.80 14.83 5.10
N VAL A 344 3.76 14.96 4.28
CA VAL A 344 2.67 15.91 4.49
C VAL A 344 1.33 15.24 4.25
N HIS A 345 0.25 15.86 4.75
CA HIS A 345 -1.11 15.50 4.37
C HIS A 345 -1.66 16.52 3.37
N ALA A 346 -2.51 16.06 2.46
CA ALA A 346 -3.09 16.89 1.43
C ALA A 346 -4.58 16.59 1.27
N TYR A 347 -5.39 17.46 1.82
CA TYR A 347 -6.83 17.45 1.59
C TYR A 347 -7.20 18.62 0.70
N TYR A 348 -8.30 18.45 -0.04
CA TYR A 348 -8.83 19.53 -0.87
C TYR A 348 -9.04 20.81 -0.06
N GLN A 349 -8.74 21.93 -0.67
CA GLN A 349 -8.86 23.21 0.01
C GLN A 349 -10.18 23.94 -0.22
N PRO A 350 -10.93 23.74 -1.32
CA PRO A 350 -12.26 24.31 -1.41
C PRO A 350 -13.22 23.70 -0.39
N ASP A 351 -13.67 24.48 0.60
CA ASP A 351 -14.61 24.05 1.65
C ASP A 351 -15.87 23.36 1.12
N ALA A 352 -16.29 23.71 -0.10
CA ALA A 352 -17.47 23.13 -0.73
C ALA A 352 -17.37 21.64 -1.04
N LEU A 353 -16.18 21.04 -1.10
CA LEU A 353 -16.02 19.61 -1.48
C LEU A 353 -16.61 18.64 -0.45
N GLY A 354 -16.81 19.04 0.78
CA GLY A 354 -17.49 18.26 1.81
C GLY A 354 -19.01 18.28 1.76
N GLY A 355 -19.61 19.01 0.83
CA GLY A 355 -21.06 19.20 0.71
C GLY A 355 -21.81 18.04 0.03
N ALA A 356 -23.13 18.25 -0.17
CA ALA A 356 -23.95 17.31 -0.94
C ALA A 356 -23.55 17.30 -2.41
N GLU A 357 -23.58 16.11 -3.06
CA GLU A 357 -23.22 15.96 -4.46
C GLU A 357 -24.10 16.83 -5.38
N THR A 358 -23.46 17.68 -6.17
CA THR A 358 -24.07 18.58 -7.16
C THR A 358 -23.14 18.70 -8.37
N ALA A 359 -23.67 19.09 -9.51
CA ALA A 359 -22.83 19.32 -10.71
C ALA A 359 -21.74 20.38 -10.50
N ALA A 360 -21.98 21.41 -9.64
CA ALA A 360 -20.97 22.38 -9.30
C ALA A 360 -19.87 21.79 -8.43
N LEU A 361 -20.22 20.92 -7.48
CA LEU A 361 -19.27 20.19 -6.65
C LEU A 361 -18.44 19.20 -7.49
N ASP A 362 -19.08 18.50 -8.41
CA ASP A 362 -18.42 17.58 -9.35
C ASP A 362 -17.36 18.31 -10.20
N ALA A 363 -17.71 19.48 -10.74
CA ALA A 363 -16.78 20.29 -11.49
C ALA A 363 -15.62 20.80 -10.61
N LEU A 364 -15.91 21.26 -9.40
CA LEU A 364 -14.91 21.76 -8.45
C LEU A 364 -13.96 20.64 -8.01
N ARG A 365 -14.47 19.44 -7.75
CA ARG A 365 -13.65 18.27 -7.37
C ARG A 365 -12.60 17.95 -8.45
N LEU A 366 -13.00 17.94 -9.71
CA LEU A 366 -12.08 17.68 -10.81
C LEU A 366 -11.09 18.83 -11.03
N ASP A 367 -11.55 20.09 -10.93
CA ASP A 367 -10.69 21.26 -11.13
C ASP A 367 -9.66 21.40 -9.99
N SER A 368 -10.04 21.10 -8.74
CA SER A 368 -9.16 21.22 -7.57
C SER A 368 -7.98 20.23 -7.56
N THR A 369 -7.99 19.17 -8.35
CA THR A 369 -6.81 18.29 -8.52
C THR A 369 -5.59 19.04 -9.05
N ARG A 370 -5.80 20.23 -9.65
CA ARG A 370 -4.75 21.14 -10.09
C ARG A 370 -3.93 21.75 -8.95
N GLU A 371 -4.41 21.69 -7.72
CA GLU A 371 -3.65 22.08 -6.52
C GLU A 371 -2.29 21.39 -6.42
N PHE A 372 -2.20 20.16 -6.91
CA PHE A 372 -0.97 19.39 -6.84
C PHE A 372 0.14 19.90 -7.75
N TRP A 373 -0.17 20.60 -8.86
CA TRP A 373 0.84 20.87 -9.89
C TRP A 373 0.74 22.20 -10.66
N ASP A 374 -0.46 22.80 -10.78
CA ASP A 374 -0.70 23.87 -11.77
C ASP A 374 -0.36 25.26 -11.24
N PRO A 375 0.65 25.95 -11.84
CA PRO A 375 1.04 27.29 -11.42
C PRO A 375 -0.02 28.37 -11.70
N THR A 376 -1.04 28.08 -12.51
CA THR A 376 -2.12 29.02 -12.84
C THR A 376 -3.36 28.83 -11.99
N TYR A 377 -3.46 27.70 -11.27
CA TYR A 377 -4.63 27.39 -10.44
C TYR A 377 -4.58 28.12 -9.12
N LYS A 378 -5.66 28.83 -8.79
CA LYS A 378 -5.88 29.45 -7.49
C LYS A 378 -7.19 28.95 -6.92
N VAL A 379 -7.16 28.52 -5.66
CA VAL A 379 -8.34 27.96 -5.00
C VAL A 379 -9.42 29.03 -4.86
N SER A 380 -10.56 28.81 -5.49
CA SER A 380 -11.68 29.75 -5.46
C SER A 380 -12.38 29.73 -4.09
N GLY A 381 -12.67 30.91 -3.55
CA GLY A 381 -13.40 31.04 -2.28
C GLY A 381 -12.60 30.68 -1.04
N ASN A 382 -11.36 30.24 -1.18
CA ASN A 382 -10.49 29.87 -0.08
C ASN A 382 -9.56 31.04 0.30
N TYR A 383 -9.49 31.36 1.58
CA TYR A 383 -8.61 32.39 2.11
C TYR A 383 -7.39 31.83 2.87
N TRP A 384 -7.25 30.52 2.96
CA TRP A 384 -6.13 29.86 3.63
C TRP A 384 -4.91 29.71 2.71
N ILE A 385 -5.14 29.43 1.41
CA ILE A 385 -4.07 29.21 0.42
C ILE A 385 -3.54 30.57 -0.04
N VAL A 386 -2.71 31.13 0.79
CA VAL A 386 -2.12 32.46 0.57
C VAL A 386 -0.59 32.37 0.72
N ASP A 387 0.09 33.34 0.16
CA ASP A 387 1.52 33.55 0.35
C ASP A 387 1.73 34.34 1.66
N PRO A 388 2.20 33.68 2.73
CA PRO A 388 2.40 34.36 4.01
C PRO A 388 3.54 35.37 3.97
N ASP A 389 4.48 35.24 3.04
CA ASP A 389 5.61 36.15 2.86
C ASP A 389 5.24 37.40 2.03
N ASN A 390 4.09 37.33 1.35
CA ASN A 390 3.55 38.43 0.56
C ASN A 390 2.20 38.93 1.12
N ASN A 391 2.15 39.13 2.41
CA ASN A 391 0.99 39.68 3.13
C ASN A 391 -0.35 38.98 2.81
N GLY A 392 -0.31 37.63 2.65
CA GLY A 392 -1.51 36.85 2.38
C GLY A 392 -2.09 37.05 0.97
N ALA A 393 -1.27 37.34 -0.01
CA ALA A 393 -1.70 37.34 -1.40
C ALA A 393 -2.09 35.92 -1.85
N GLN A 394 -3.20 35.81 -2.60
CA GLN A 394 -3.63 34.50 -3.11
C GLN A 394 -2.59 33.89 -4.06
N ILE A 395 -2.19 32.65 -3.80
CA ILE A 395 -1.13 31.95 -4.51
C ILE A 395 -1.64 30.61 -5.08
N ALA A 396 -0.99 30.11 -6.13
CA ALA A 396 -1.17 28.74 -6.59
C ALA A 396 -0.50 27.78 -5.61
N PRO A 397 -1.18 26.71 -5.12
CA PRO A 397 -0.59 25.75 -4.19
C PRO A 397 0.64 25.07 -4.79
N MET A 398 0.51 24.46 -5.97
CA MET A 398 1.60 23.70 -6.64
C MET A 398 2.29 22.76 -5.67
N LEU A 399 1.51 21.98 -4.90
CA LEU A 399 2.02 21.28 -3.71
C LEU A 399 3.26 20.43 -4.02
N ILE A 400 3.20 19.56 -5.04
CA ILE A 400 4.31 18.66 -5.36
C ILE A 400 5.55 19.43 -5.84
N PRO A 401 5.48 20.32 -6.85
CA PRO A 401 6.63 21.13 -7.24
C PRO A 401 7.22 21.98 -6.11
N ARG A 402 6.36 22.51 -5.21
CA ARG A 402 6.80 23.30 -4.05
C ARG A 402 7.61 22.44 -3.07
N LEU A 403 7.12 21.27 -2.72
CA LEU A 403 7.83 20.35 -1.84
C LEU A 403 9.14 19.87 -2.48
N GLN A 404 9.14 19.58 -3.79
CA GLN A 404 10.36 19.25 -4.54
C GLN A 404 11.41 20.35 -4.47
N GLN A 405 10.97 21.62 -4.60
CA GLN A 405 11.87 22.76 -4.48
C GLN A 405 12.40 22.92 -3.05
N MET A 406 11.54 22.78 -2.02
CA MET A 406 11.96 22.82 -0.62
C MET A 406 13.03 21.76 -0.30
N VAL A 407 12.82 20.53 -0.75
CA VAL A 407 13.78 19.43 -0.58
C VAL A 407 15.07 19.72 -1.34
N LYS A 408 15.00 20.12 -2.60
CA LYS A 408 16.15 20.43 -3.44
C LYS A 408 17.06 21.49 -2.80
N ASP A 409 16.48 22.54 -2.25
CA ASP A 409 17.21 23.67 -1.70
C ASP A 409 17.77 23.40 -0.31
N ASN A 410 17.09 22.60 0.52
CA ASN A 410 17.40 22.46 1.93
C ASN A 410 18.01 21.10 2.30
N TYR A 411 17.48 19.98 1.79
CA TYR A 411 18.00 18.64 2.07
C TYR A 411 17.86 17.72 0.85
N PRO A 412 18.73 17.85 -0.16
CA PRO A 412 18.66 17.04 -1.39
C PRO A 412 18.65 15.53 -1.14
N ASN A 413 17.99 14.80 -2.05
CA ASN A 413 17.75 13.35 -1.99
C ASN A 413 16.79 12.89 -0.89
N THR A 414 16.11 13.79 -0.19
CA THR A 414 14.93 13.45 0.61
C THR A 414 13.77 13.18 -0.34
N LYS A 415 13.06 12.08 -0.15
CA LYS A 415 11.84 11.74 -0.87
C LYS A 415 10.68 12.62 -0.40
N ILE A 416 9.58 12.61 -1.15
CA ILE A 416 8.36 13.33 -0.80
C ILE A 416 7.22 12.33 -0.66
N GLY A 417 6.54 12.38 0.50
CA GLY A 417 5.36 11.58 0.82
C GLY A 417 4.12 12.45 1.03
N ILE A 418 2.97 11.92 0.63
CA ILE A 418 1.65 12.41 0.99
C ILE A 418 0.94 11.24 1.68
N SER A 419 1.14 11.11 3.00
CA SER A 419 0.67 9.94 3.73
C SER A 419 -0.82 9.99 4.10
N GLU A 420 -1.48 11.11 3.84
CA GLU A 420 -2.94 11.22 3.80
C GLU A 420 -3.40 12.15 2.69
N TYR A 421 -4.37 11.68 1.90
CA TYR A 421 -5.14 12.51 0.98
C TYR A 421 -6.52 11.89 0.73
N ASN A 422 -7.52 12.72 0.44
CA ASN A 422 -8.85 12.28 0.03
C ASN A 422 -9.55 13.42 -0.72
N TRP A 423 -10.19 13.12 -1.85
CA TRP A 423 -10.92 14.10 -2.68
C TRP A 423 -12.43 13.90 -2.65
N THR A 424 -12.95 13.18 -1.64
CA THR A 424 -14.37 12.86 -1.43
C THR A 424 -15.02 12.06 -2.58
N GLY A 425 -16.34 11.89 -2.54
CA GLY A 425 -17.09 11.25 -3.63
C GLY A 425 -16.71 9.80 -3.92
N GLN A 426 -16.21 9.03 -2.94
CA GLN A 426 -15.68 7.68 -3.18
C GLN A 426 -16.65 6.74 -3.90
N GLY A 427 -17.96 6.87 -3.60
CA GLY A 427 -19.02 6.08 -4.22
C GLY A 427 -19.57 6.68 -5.52
N THR A 428 -19.01 7.77 -6.07
CA THR A 428 -19.49 8.44 -7.29
C THR A 428 -18.52 8.29 -8.44
N LEU A 429 -19.03 8.27 -9.67
CA LEU A 429 -18.15 8.24 -10.86
C LEU A 429 -17.20 9.45 -10.87
N ASN A 430 -17.67 10.61 -10.45
CA ASN A 430 -16.89 11.83 -10.42
C ASN A 430 -15.69 11.70 -9.44
N GLY A 431 -15.91 11.12 -8.25
CA GLY A 431 -14.81 10.78 -7.33
C GLY A 431 -13.82 9.78 -7.93
N GLY A 432 -14.31 8.80 -8.70
CA GLY A 432 -13.46 7.88 -9.46
C GLY A 432 -12.61 8.59 -10.52
N LEU A 433 -13.18 9.54 -11.25
CA LEU A 433 -12.44 10.37 -12.22
C LEU A 433 -11.37 11.22 -11.52
N ALA A 434 -11.71 11.86 -10.41
CA ALA A 434 -10.77 12.66 -9.62
C ALA A 434 -9.61 11.81 -9.08
N GLN A 435 -9.92 10.61 -8.59
CA GLN A 435 -8.89 9.68 -8.10
C GLN A 435 -7.97 9.20 -9.24
N ALA A 436 -8.52 8.90 -10.42
CA ALA A 436 -7.72 8.53 -11.57
C ALA A 436 -6.81 9.68 -12.03
N GLU A 437 -7.31 10.91 -11.99
CA GLU A 437 -6.55 12.14 -12.28
C GLU A 437 -5.40 12.30 -11.28
N ILE A 438 -5.67 12.17 -9.98
CA ILE A 438 -4.68 12.31 -8.90
C ILE A 438 -3.55 11.27 -9.05
N LEU A 439 -3.89 10.01 -9.28
CA LEU A 439 -2.88 8.96 -9.50
C LEU A 439 -2.01 9.24 -10.73
N GLY A 440 -2.62 9.76 -11.80
CA GLY A 440 -1.90 10.21 -12.99
C GLY A 440 -0.96 11.38 -12.70
N ILE A 441 -1.42 12.37 -11.93
CA ILE A 441 -0.62 13.52 -11.49
C ILE A 441 0.56 13.05 -10.64
N PHE A 442 0.34 12.18 -9.66
CA PHE A 442 1.41 11.66 -8.78
C PHE A 442 2.51 10.97 -9.58
N GLY A 443 2.14 10.09 -10.52
CA GLY A 443 3.11 9.45 -11.41
C GLY A 443 3.83 10.44 -12.31
N TRP A 444 3.12 11.40 -12.92
CA TRP A 444 3.67 12.41 -13.80
C TRP A 444 4.57 13.42 -13.08
N GLN A 445 4.22 13.83 -11.86
CA GLN A 445 5.00 14.77 -11.06
C GLN A 445 6.16 14.10 -10.30
N GLY A 446 6.28 12.75 -10.35
CA GLY A 446 7.35 12.03 -9.69
C GLY A 446 7.26 12.05 -8.15
N LEU A 447 6.04 11.96 -7.60
CA LEU A 447 5.84 11.79 -6.18
C LEU A 447 6.38 10.42 -5.73
N ASP A 448 7.01 10.34 -4.55
CA ASP A 448 7.64 9.10 -4.08
C ASP A 448 6.68 8.18 -3.33
N MET A 449 5.74 8.73 -2.56
CA MET A 449 4.82 7.95 -1.73
C MET A 449 3.48 8.69 -1.58
N ALA A 450 2.37 7.94 -1.62
CA ALA A 450 1.05 8.45 -1.25
C ALA A 450 0.16 7.35 -0.68
N THR A 451 -0.68 7.69 0.33
CA THR A 451 -1.67 6.76 0.87
C THR A 451 -3.05 7.43 1.00
N LEU A 452 -4.05 6.86 0.31
CA LEU A 452 -5.42 7.36 0.33
C LEU A 452 -6.04 7.14 1.72
N TRP A 453 -6.56 8.21 2.34
CA TRP A 453 -7.33 8.13 3.58
C TRP A 453 -8.75 7.63 3.34
N GLY A 454 -9.21 6.71 4.18
CA GLY A 454 -10.51 6.07 4.01
C GLY A 454 -10.52 5.08 2.84
N PRO A 455 -10.04 3.82 3.04
CA PRO A 455 -9.99 2.83 1.96
C PRO A 455 -11.39 2.62 1.36
N PRO A 456 -11.49 2.64 0.01
CA PRO A 456 -12.78 2.46 -0.66
C PRO A 456 -13.26 1.01 -0.55
N SER A 457 -14.57 0.80 -0.71
CA SER A 457 -15.11 -0.54 -0.94
C SER A 457 -14.70 -1.08 -2.32
N PRO A 458 -14.65 -2.41 -2.54
CA PRO A 458 -14.14 -3.00 -3.80
C PRO A 458 -14.83 -2.50 -5.06
N THR A 459 -16.10 -2.15 -4.93
CA THR A 459 -16.99 -1.72 -6.03
C THR A 459 -17.12 -0.21 -6.14
N ASP A 460 -16.46 0.54 -5.26
CA ASP A 460 -16.50 2.00 -5.33
C ASP A 460 -15.75 2.49 -6.58
N PRO A 461 -16.23 3.56 -7.24
CA PRO A 461 -15.56 4.18 -8.37
C PRO A 461 -14.09 4.56 -8.10
N VAL A 462 -13.78 4.98 -6.88
CA VAL A 462 -12.39 5.25 -6.46
C VAL A 462 -11.54 3.98 -6.45
N ALA A 463 -12.10 2.82 -6.04
CA ALA A 463 -11.41 1.53 -6.12
C ALA A 463 -11.13 1.13 -7.58
N LEU A 464 -12.10 1.34 -8.48
CA LEU A 464 -11.94 1.06 -9.91
C LEU A 464 -10.91 1.99 -10.56
N ALA A 465 -10.77 3.24 -10.08
CA ALA A 465 -9.67 4.12 -10.49
C ALA A 465 -8.29 3.54 -10.13
N PHE A 466 -8.11 3.01 -8.93
CA PHE A 466 -6.87 2.28 -8.57
C PHE A 466 -6.64 1.06 -9.47
N GLN A 467 -7.70 0.29 -9.74
CA GLN A 467 -7.60 -0.88 -10.61
C GLN A 467 -7.21 -0.51 -12.04
N MET A 468 -7.65 0.63 -12.58
CA MET A 468 -7.21 1.12 -13.89
C MET A 468 -5.67 1.25 -13.98
N TYR A 469 -5.01 1.61 -12.88
CA TYR A 469 -3.54 1.71 -12.82
C TYR A 469 -2.84 0.41 -12.41
N ARG A 470 -3.53 -0.49 -11.66
CA ARG A 470 -2.87 -1.60 -10.98
C ARG A 470 -3.36 -2.99 -11.38
N ASN A 471 -4.57 -3.09 -11.98
CA ASN A 471 -5.22 -4.38 -12.27
C ASN A 471 -6.36 -4.22 -13.27
N TYR A 472 -6.15 -3.46 -14.35
CA TYR A 472 -7.21 -3.09 -15.29
C TYR A 472 -7.87 -4.29 -16.00
N ASP A 473 -7.14 -5.38 -16.15
CA ASP A 473 -7.56 -6.62 -16.82
C ASP A 473 -7.99 -7.74 -15.85
N GLY A 474 -7.95 -7.49 -14.53
CA GLY A 474 -8.26 -8.47 -13.50
C GLY A 474 -7.16 -9.51 -13.23
N ILE A 475 -6.09 -9.53 -14.02
CA ILE A 475 -4.97 -10.49 -13.92
C ILE A 475 -3.62 -9.80 -13.69
N GLY A 476 -3.64 -8.53 -13.33
CA GLY A 476 -2.48 -7.77 -12.90
C GLY A 476 -1.86 -6.85 -13.95
N GLY A 477 -2.58 -6.59 -15.03
CA GLY A 477 -2.17 -5.56 -15.98
C GLY A 477 -2.08 -4.20 -15.28
N ALA A 478 -0.93 -3.52 -15.44
CA ALA A 478 -0.66 -2.24 -14.80
C ALA A 478 -0.36 -1.14 -15.83
N PHE A 479 -0.50 0.12 -15.40
CA PHE A 479 -0.25 1.30 -16.22
C PHE A 479 1.20 1.35 -16.71
N GLY A 480 2.17 1.17 -15.80
CA GLY A 480 3.58 1.12 -16.16
C GLY A 480 4.48 1.78 -15.13
N GLU A 481 5.80 1.58 -15.33
CA GLU A 481 6.83 1.93 -14.35
C GLU A 481 7.66 3.17 -14.75
N THR A 482 7.61 3.59 -16.02
CA THR A 482 8.38 4.74 -16.49
C THR A 482 7.44 5.78 -17.08
N SER A 483 7.29 6.91 -16.41
CA SER A 483 6.55 8.07 -16.92
C SER A 483 7.24 8.63 -18.14
N VAL A 484 6.44 9.09 -19.11
CA VAL A 484 6.91 9.78 -20.31
C VAL A 484 6.07 11.03 -20.55
N GLN A 485 6.59 11.97 -21.35
CA GLN A 485 5.88 13.20 -21.64
C GLN A 485 4.56 12.92 -22.37
N ALA A 486 3.45 13.32 -21.75
CA ALA A 486 2.12 13.27 -22.31
C ALA A 486 1.45 14.66 -22.19
N THR A 487 0.90 15.18 -23.28
CA THR A 487 0.29 16.51 -23.31
C THR A 487 -1.11 16.47 -23.89
N SER A 488 -1.96 17.34 -23.35
CA SER A 488 -3.27 17.66 -23.87
C SER A 488 -3.33 19.16 -24.13
N ALA A 489 -3.98 19.56 -25.21
CA ALA A 489 -4.22 20.98 -25.52
C ALA A 489 -5.19 21.63 -24.49
N ASP A 490 -6.00 20.84 -23.81
CA ASP A 490 -6.86 21.27 -22.71
C ASP A 490 -7.02 20.13 -21.68
N ARG A 491 -6.19 20.17 -20.64
CA ARG A 491 -6.25 19.21 -19.54
C ARG A 491 -7.49 19.35 -18.66
N SER A 492 -8.17 20.49 -18.70
CA SER A 492 -9.40 20.67 -17.92
C SER A 492 -10.55 19.84 -18.47
N SER A 493 -10.60 19.62 -19.76
CA SER A 493 -11.61 18.79 -20.45
C SER A 493 -11.17 17.35 -20.62
N LEU A 494 -9.94 17.12 -21.10
CA LEU A 494 -9.41 15.82 -21.44
C LEU A 494 -7.93 15.73 -21.03
N SER A 495 -7.63 15.05 -19.94
CA SER A 495 -6.26 14.83 -19.50
C SER A 495 -5.67 13.53 -20.03
N ILE A 496 -4.35 13.47 -20.10
CA ILE A 496 -3.59 12.29 -20.54
C ILE A 496 -2.32 12.12 -19.71
N TYR A 497 -2.05 10.88 -19.37
CA TYR A 497 -0.82 10.43 -18.71
C TYR A 497 -0.21 9.29 -19.52
N GLY A 498 1.12 9.29 -19.73
CA GLY A 498 1.82 8.31 -20.52
C GLY A 498 2.85 7.54 -19.70
N ALA A 499 2.98 6.25 -19.95
CA ALA A 499 4.07 5.45 -19.38
C ALA A 499 4.57 4.40 -20.37
N VAL A 500 5.85 4.05 -20.26
CA VAL A 500 6.43 2.88 -20.91
C VAL A 500 6.58 1.79 -19.87
N ARG A 501 6.08 0.61 -20.19
CA ARG A 501 6.15 -0.58 -19.36
C ARG A 501 7.47 -1.34 -19.58
N SER A 502 7.81 -2.21 -18.61
CA SER A 502 8.96 -3.12 -18.74
C SER A 502 8.85 -4.09 -19.93
N ASP A 503 7.63 -4.40 -20.38
CA ASP A 503 7.33 -5.20 -21.59
C ASP A 503 7.33 -4.36 -22.88
N LEU A 504 7.84 -3.13 -22.85
CA LEU A 504 7.95 -2.16 -23.92
C LEU A 504 6.60 -1.64 -24.47
N ASN A 505 5.47 -2.03 -23.92
CA ASN A 505 4.19 -1.41 -24.28
C ASN A 505 4.19 0.06 -23.84
N LEU A 506 3.69 0.93 -24.69
CA LEU A 506 3.33 2.29 -24.33
C LEU A 506 1.90 2.31 -23.82
N THR A 507 1.68 2.89 -22.67
CA THR A 507 0.34 3.07 -22.11
C THR A 507 -0.05 4.54 -22.07
N ALA A 508 -1.33 4.81 -22.36
CA ALA A 508 -1.91 6.14 -22.23
C ALA A 508 -3.19 6.05 -21.39
N MET A 509 -3.21 6.69 -20.24
CA MET A 509 -4.40 6.89 -19.42
C MET A 509 -5.04 8.21 -19.82
N VAL A 510 -6.25 8.17 -20.37
CA VAL A 510 -6.98 9.35 -20.85
C VAL A 510 -8.26 9.49 -20.02
N ILE A 511 -8.47 10.68 -19.45
CA ILE A 511 -9.60 10.96 -18.58
C ILE A 511 -10.42 12.08 -19.21
N ASN A 512 -11.63 11.74 -19.65
CA ASN A 512 -12.61 12.70 -20.12
C ASN A 512 -13.46 13.17 -18.93
N LYS A 513 -13.29 14.45 -18.59
CA LYS A 513 -13.94 15.13 -17.44
C LYS A 513 -15.22 15.84 -17.84
N THR A 514 -15.63 15.73 -19.12
CA THR A 514 -16.81 16.44 -19.66
C THR A 514 -18.01 15.51 -19.80
N GLY A 515 -19.20 16.12 -19.86
CA GLY A 515 -20.45 15.39 -20.14
C GLY A 515 -20.65 15.04 -21.62
N ASN A 516 -19.63 15.18 -22.48
CA ASN A 516 -19.72 14.92 -23.94
C ASN A 516 -18.69 13.88 -24.36
N ASP A 517 -19.03 13.08 -25.37
CA ASP A 517 -18.08 12.21 -26.05
C ASP A 517 -17.11 13.08 -26.86
N LEU A 518 -15.80 12.90 -26.61
CA LEU A 518 -14.74 13.65 -27.28
C LEU A 518 -14.00 12.79 -28.30
N SER A 519 -14.00 13.22 -29.57
CA SER A 519 -13.23 12.57 -30.64
C SER A 519 -11.94 13.36 -30.88
N THR A 520 -10.79 12.69 -30.81
CA THR A 520 -9.51 13.35 -31.02
C THR A 520 -8.45 12.37 -31.53
N THR A 521 -7.29 12.93 -31.93
CA THR A 521 -6.10 12.15 -32.28
C THR A 521 -5.10 12.19 -31.14
N LEU A 522 -4.49 11.03 -30.88
CA LEU A 522 -3.30 10.88 -30.05
C LEU A 522 -2.08 10.74 -30.98
N SER A 523 -1.22 11.74 -30.97
CA SER A 523 0.05 11.70 -31.70
C SER A 523 1.12 10.99 -30.89
N LEU A 524 1.92 10.12 -31.53
CA LEU A 524 3.01 9.40 -30.91
C LEU A 524 4.33 9.85 -31.52
N ALA A 525 5.25 10.26 -30.66
CA ALA A 525 6.63 10.59 -31.03
C ALA A 525 7.58 9.59 -30.38
N ASN A 526 8.64 9.23 -31.10
CA ASN A 526 9.70 8.31 -30.65
C ASN A 526 9.18 6.93 -30.20
N PHE A 527 8.03 6.48 -30.76
CA PHE A 527 7.46 5.16 -30.54
C PHE A 527 6.86 4.63 -31.85
N SER A 528 7.34 3.48 -32.30
CA SER A 528 6.76 2.77 -33.44
C SER A 528 5.71 1.79 -32.92
N SER A 529 4.42 2.08 -33.12
CA SER A 529 3.33 1.26 -32.62
C SER A 529 3.10 0.01 -33.47
N GLY A 530 2.65 -1.07 -32.83
CA GLY A 530 2.01 -2.21 -33.49
C GLY A 530 0.71 -1.80 -34.19
N PRO A 531 -0.02 -2.74 -34.80
CA PRO A 531 -1.15 -2.41 -35.67
C PRO A 531 -2.41 -1.93 -34.92
N VAL A 532 -2.50 -2.20 -33.62
CA VAL A 532 -3.68 -1.85 -32.79
C VAL A 532 -3.25 -1.41 -31.39
N ALA A 533 -4.09 -0.60 -30.74
CA ALA A 533 -4.08 -0.31 -29.32
C ALA A 533 -5.22 -1.08 -28.65
N HIS A 534 -4.92 -1.84 -27.59
CA HIS A 534 -5.92 -2.48 -26.74
C HIS A 534 -6.52 -1.45 -25.79
N VAL A 535 -7.85 -1.51 -25.63
CA VAL A 535 -8.60 -0.47 -24.91
C VAL A 535 -9.33 -1.04 -23.71
N TRP A 536 -9.11 -0.43 -22.55
CA TRP A 536 -9.84 -0.71 -21.31
C TRP A 536 -10.52 0.57 -20.84
N ARG A 537 -11.77 0.44 -20.35
CA ARG A 537 -12.56 1.63 -20.01
C ARG A 537 -13.35 1.44 -18.73
N TYR A 538 -13.39 2.50 -17.94
CA TYR A 538 -14.30 2.70 -16.83
C TYR A 538 -15.16 3.93 -17.11
N SER A 539 -16.49 3.82 -17.03
CA SER A 539 -17.43 4.90 -17.31
C SER A 539 -18.83 4.58 -16.76
N ASN A 540 -19.77 5.50 -16.94
CA ASN A 540 -21.19 5.30 -16.60
C ASN A 540 -21.87 4.16 -17.36
N ALA A 541 -21.30 3.65 -18.44
CA ALA A 541 -21.83 2.48 -19.14
C ALA A 541 -21.79 1.20 -18.29
N ASN A 542 -20.83 1.11 -17.35
CA ASN A 542 -20.74 0.07 -16.33
C ASN A 542 -20.00 0.61 -15.10
N LEU A 543 -20.75 1.02 -14.09
CA LEU A 543 -20.15 1.55 -12.85
C LEU A 543 -19.53 0.47 -11.96
N GLY A 544 -19.82 -0.79 -12.20
CA GLY A 544 -19.34 -1.91 -11.37
C GLY A 544 -18.07 -2.59 -11.89
N ALA A 545 -17.56 -2.24 -13.10
CA ALA A 545 -16.39 -2.92 -13.66
C ALA A 545 -15.65 -2.09 -14.72
N ILE A 546 -14.37 -2.39 -14.86
CA ILE A 546 -13.54 -1.99 -16.00
C ILE A 546 -13.85 -2.94 -17.15
N VAL A 547 -14.11 -2.41 -18.35
CA VAL A 547 -14.55 -3.20 -19.49
C VAL A 547 -13.54 -3.08 -20.63
N ALA A 548 -13.08 -4.24 -21.15
CA ALA A 548 -12.33 -4.28 -22.39
C ALA A 548 -13.21 -3.82 -23.55
N GLN A 549 -12.67 -2.97 -24.41
CA GLN A 549 -13.34 -2.43 -25.59
C GLN A 549 -12.74 -3.03 -26.85
N ALA A 550 -13.35 -2.77 -28.00
CA ALA A 550 -12.74 -3.09 -29.28
C ALA A 550 -11.40 -2.38 -29.45
N ASP A 551 -10.43 -3.08 -30.02
CA ASP A 551 -9.13 -2.54 -30.34
C ASP A 551 -9.25 -1.34 -31.29
N VAL A 552 -8.38 -0.35 -31.12
CA VAL A 552 -8.30 0.84 -31.99
C VAL A 552 -7.11 0.68 -32.93
N PRO A 553 -7.33 0.78 -34.27
CA PRO A 553 -6.24 0.76 -35.22
C PRO A 553 -5.25 1.90 -34.97
N THR A 554 -3.97 1.60 -35.06
CA THR A 554 -2.87 2.58 -34.99
C THR A 554 -2.37 2.91 -36.37
N ALA A 555 -1.82 4.11 -36.53
CA ALA A 555 -1.05 4.55 -37.72
C ALA A 555 0.41 4.84 -37.30
N ALA A 556 1.29 5.09 -38.26
CA ALA A 556 2.72 5.31 -38.02
C ALA A 556 3.02 6.37 -36.93
N ASN A 557 2.18 7.38 -36.81
CA ASN A 557 2.40 8.52 -35.92
C ASN A 557 1.30 8.70 -34.88
N GLY A 558 0.46 7.68 -34.61
CA GLY A 558 -0.61 7.80 -33.60
C GLY A 558 -1.87 7.05 -33.95
N LEU A 559 -2.98 7.45 -33.32
CA LEU A 559 -4.29 6.86 -33.51
C LEU A 559 -5.40 7.91 -33.29
N ALA A 560 -6.56 7.67 -33.86
CA ALA A 560 -7.78 8.42 -33.59
C ALA A 560 -8.70 7.61 -32.68
N ALA A 561 -9.23 8.23 -31.64
CA ALA A 561 -10.11 7.55 -30.70
C ALA A 561 -11.23 8.45 -30.20
N VAL A 562 -12.29 7.81 -29.70
CA VAL A 562 -13.40 8.45 -29.01
C VAL A 562 -13.30 8.12 -27.51
N PHE A 563 -13.31 9.17 -26.72
CA PHE A 563 -13.33 9.10 -25.26
C PHE A 563 -14.72 9.51 -24.76
N PRO A 564 -15.55 8.56 -24.30
CA PRO A 564 -16.90 8.85 -23.86
C PRO A 564 -16.95 9.84 -22.71
N ALA A 565 -18.09 10.50 -22.57
CA ALA A 565 -18.38 11.42 -21.46
C ALA A 565 -18.07 10.77 -20.10
N ASN A 566 -17.44 11.51 -19.21
CA ASN A 566 -17.13 11.07 -17.84
C ASN A 566 -16.51 9.65 -17.82
N SER A 567 -15.35 9.48 -18.45
CA SER A 567 -14.70 8.17 -18.55
C SER A 567 -13.20 8.22 -18.27
N VAL A 568 -12.70 7.09 -17.79
CA VAL A 568 -11.28 6.76 -17.74
C VAL A 568 -11.01 5.71 -18.78
N THR A 569 -10.12 5.98 -19.72
CA THR A 569 -9.74 5.07 -20.81
C THR A 569 -8.25 4.79 -20.77
N LEU A 570 -7.87 3.53 -20.67
CA LEU A 570 -6.50 3.09 -20.82
C LEU A 570 -6.29 2.52 -22.23
N LEU A 571 -5.32 3.06 -22.95
CA LEU A 571 -4.80 2.52 -24.19
C LEU A 571 -3.51 1.77 -23.89
N VAL A 572 -3.40 0.52 -24.26
CA VAL A 572 -2.18 -0.28 -24.22
C VAL A 572 -1.71 -0.48 -25.65
N ILE A 573 -0.62 0.17 -26.01
CA ILE A 573 -0.11 0.25 -27.39
C ILE A 573 1.17 -0.58 -27.49
N PRO A 574 1.13 -1.78 -28.10
CA PRO A 574 2.33 -2.58 -28.29
C PRO A 574 3.29 -1.92 -29.29
N PRO A 575 4.61 -2.18 -29.19
CA PRO A 575 5.56 -1.76 -30.20
C PRO A 575 5.35 -2.51 -31.53
N ALA A 576 5.80 -1.93 -32.64
CA ALA A 576 5.67 -2.51 -33.99
C ALA A 576 6.40 -3.86 -34.16
N THR A 577 7.46 -4.05 -33.43
CA THR A 577 8.21 -5.31 -33.37
C THR A 577 8.49 -5.63 -31.92
N LEU A 578 7.98 -6.77 -31.44
CA LEU A 578 8.45 -7.32 -30.18
C LEU A 578 9.84 -7.93 -30.44
N PRO A 579 10.86 -7.58 -29.67
CA PRO A 579 12.23 -8.08 -29.91
C PRO A 579 12.38 -9.58 -29.70
N VAL A 580 11.39 -10.25 -29.11
CA VAL A 580 11.46 -11.69 -28.75
C VAL A 580 10.12 -12.36 -29.01
N PRO A 581 10.12 -13.63 -29.49
CA PRO A 581 8.91 -14.42 -29.56
C PRO A 581 8.23 -14.53 -28.19
N LYS A 582 6.89 -14.46 -28.21
CA LYS A 582 6.07 -14.56 -27.00
C LYS A 582 6.33 -15.90 -26.30
N PRO A 583 6.65 -15.93 -24.98
CA PRO A 583 6.78 -17.16 -24.24
C PRO A 583 5.46 -17.94 -24.22
N VAL A 584 5.55 -19.26 -24.15
CA VAL A 584 4.36 -20.14 -24.02
C VAL A 584 4.49 -20.93 -22.73
N VAL A 585 3.61 -20.68 -21.75
CA VAL A 585 3.49 -21.47 -20.52
C VAL A 585 2.57 -22.66 -20.80
N GLN A 586 3.05 -23.87 -20.55
CA GLN A 586 2.33 -25.13 -20.79
C GLN A 586 1.82 -25.76 -19.48
N ALA A 587 2.61 -25.70 -18.43
CA ALA A 587 2.25 -26.26 -17.12
C ALA A 587 2.93 -25.51 -15.98
N VAL A 588 2.29 -25.57 -14.81
CA VAL A 588 2.87 -25.17 -13.51
C VAL A 588 2.69 -26.35 -12.55
N THR A 589 3.76 -26.77 -11.93
CA THR A 589 3.76 -27.92 -11.03
C THR A 589 4.52 -27.63 -9.74
N ASN A 590 4.18 -28.34 -8.68
CA ASN A 590 4.97 -28.37 -7.45
C ASN A 590 6.39 -28.88 -7.79
N ALA A 591 7.43 -28.15 -7.40
CA ALA A 591 8.82 -28.49 -7.74
C ALA A 591 9.34 -29.79 -7.09
N ALA A 592 8.64 -30.30 -6.06
CA ALA A 592 9.02 -31.53 -5.37
C ALA A 592 8.16 -32.73 -5.79
N SER A 593 6.85 -32.56 -5.98
CA SER A 593 5.92 -33.65 -6.22
C SER A 593 5.39 -33.73 -7.65
N TYR A 594 5.62 -32.69 -8.46
CA TYR A 594 5.01 -32.46 -9.79
C TYR A 594 3.46 -32.43 -9.81
N GLY A 595 2.84 -32.30 -8.65
CA GLY A 595 1.40 -32.04 -8.53
C GLY A 595 1.02 -30.70 -9.14
N THR A 596 -0.22 -30.59 -9.65
CA THR A 596 -0.71 -29.37 -10.35
C THR A 596 -1.36 -28.36 -9.42
N ALA A 597 -1.74 -28.74 -8.20
CA ALA A 597 -2.19 -27.80 -7.19
C ALA A 597 -0.99 -27.07 -6.56
N ILE A 598 -1.15 -25.75 -6.39
CA ILE A 598 -0.11 -24.93 -5.77
C ILE A 598 -0.64 -24.25 -4.49
N SER A 599 0.28 -23.84 -3.62
CA SER A 599 -0.05 -23.13 -2.38
C SER A 599 0.86 -21.92 -2.18
N PRO A 600 0.45 -20.92 -1.37
CA PRO A 600 1.30 -19.76 -1.05
C PRO A 600 2.67 -20.20 -0.50
N GLY A 601 3.73 -19.51 -0.90
CA GLY A 601 5.11 -19.79 -0.49
C GLY A 601 5.75 -21.04 -1.14
N GLN A 602 5.02 -21.82 -1.90
CA GLN A 602 5.52 -23.04 -2.53
C GLN A 602 6.53 -22.76 -3.64
N ILE A 603 7.56 -23.59 -3.74
CA ILE A 603 8.43 -23.62 -4.92
C ILE A 603 7.72 -24.39 -6.02
N VAL A 604 7.59 -23.79 -7.19
CA VAL A 604 6.95 -24.36 -8.37
C VAL A 604 7.86 -24.31 -9.57
N ASP A 605 7.68 -25.28 -10.47
CA ASP A 605 8.30 -25.31 -11.79
C ASP A 605 7.27 -24.94 -12.85
N ILE A 606 7.65 -23.98 -13.71
CA ILE A 606 6.87 -23.51 -14.85
C ILE A 606 7.51 -24.09 -16.11
N TRP A 607 6.75 -24.84 -16.88
CA TRP A 607 7.17 -25.52 -18.10
C TRP A 607 6.63 -24.85 -19.34
N GLY A 608 7.43 -24.83 -20.41
CA GLY A 608 6.98 -24.22 -21.65
C GLY A 608 8.06 -24.05 -22.70
N THR A 609 7.88 -23.07 -23.60
CA THR A 609 8.86 -22.74 -24.64
C THR A 609 9.10 -21.24 -24.71
N GLY A 610 10.34 -20.85 -24.98
CA GLY A 610 10.73 -19.44 -25.04
C GLY A 610 10.63 -18.71 -23.70
N LEU A 611 10.67 -19.45 -22.57
CA LEU A 611 10.47 -18.89 -21.23
C LEU A 611 11.66 -18.06 -20.75
N GLY A 612 12.84 -18.24 -21.33
CA GLY A 612 14.06 -17.57 -20.89
C GLY A 612 15.26 -17.86 -21.80
N PRO A 613 16.48 -17.60 -21.32
CA PRO A 613 17.71 -17.80 -22.08
C PRO A 613 17.99 -19.30 -22.33
N ALA A 614 18.74 -19.61 -23.39
CA ALA A 614 19.16 -20.98 -23.69
C ALA A 614 20.04 -21.58 -22.58
N ALA A 615 20.90 -20.78 -21.97
CA ALA A 615 21.70 -21.17 -20.81
C ALA A 615 20.92 -20.92 -19.51
N VAL A 616 20.97 -21.88 -18.56
CA VAL A 616 20.33 -21.73 -17.26
C VAL A 616 20.94 -20.56 -16.50
N ALA A 617 20.11 -19.58 -16.12
CA ALA A 617 20.47 -18.56 -15.14
C ALA A 617 19.94 -18.98 -13.76
N LYS A 618 20.80 -18.84 -12.74
CA LYS A 618 20.48 -19.25 -11.36
C LYS A 618 20.15 -18.06 -10.49
N LEU A 619 19.49 -18.31 -9.38
CA LEU A 619 19.13 -17.37 -8.33
C LEU A 619 20.22 -16.31 -8.07
N THR A 620 19.80 -15.08 -7.95
CA THR A 620 20.61 -13.95 -7.48
C THR A 620 19.85 -13.20 -6.38
N LEU A 621 20.59 -12.56 -5.49
CA LEU A 621 20.01 -11.66 -4.51
C LEU A 621 20.00 -10.23 -5.11
N ASP A 622 18.97 -9.49 -4.80
CA ASP A 622 18.89 -8.06 -5.12
C ASP A 622 19.69 -7.20 -4.11
N ALA A 623 19.64 -5.88 -4.27
CA ALA A 623 20.35 -4.94 -3.38
C ALA A 623 19.90 -4.99 -1.91
N ASN A 624 18.74 -5.58 -1.65
CA ASN A 624 18.15 -5.75 -0.31
C ASN A 624 18.40 -7.16 0.27
N SER A 625 19.28 -7.95 -0.36
CA SER A 625 19.54 -9.35 0.00
C SER A 625 18.30 -10.25 -0.11
N MET A 626 17.32 -9.87 -0.92
CA MET A 626 16.14 -10.66 -1.26
C MET A 626 16.38 -11.44 -2.55
N VAL A 627 15.77 -12.62 -2.69
CA VAL A 627 15.81 -13.36 -3.95
C VAL A 627 15.16 -12.53 -5.03
N SER A 628 15.90 -12.26 -6.11
CA SER A 628 15.45 -11.41 -7.20
C SER A 628 14.18 -11.96 -7.86
N ASN A 629 13.25 -11.10 -8.16
CA ASN A 629 12.04 -11.39 -8.94
C ASN A 629 12.25 -11.14 -10.46
N SER A 630 13.47 -10.84 -10.87
CA SER A 630 13.88 -10.72 -12.27
C SER A 630 15.25 -11.37 -12.44
N LEU A 631 15.39 -12.29 -13.42
CA LEU A 631 16.60 -13.06 -13.65
C LEU A 631 16.82 -13.24 -15.15
N ALA A 632 17.96 -12.77 -15.68
CA ALA A 632 18.28 -12.82 -17.11
C ALA A 632 17.13 -12.29 -18.01
N SER A 633 16.53 -11.18 -17.63
CA SER A 633 15.37 -10.56 -18.30
C SER A 633 14.10 -11.42 -18.31
N VAL A 634 13.98 -12.40 -17.38
CA VAL A 634 12.78 -13.20 -17.15
C VAL A 634 12.10 -12.74 -15.87
N ARG A 635 10.78 -12.66 -15.89
CA ARG A 635 9.89 -12.52 -14.72
C ARG A 635 8.81 -13.58 -14.80
N VAL A 636 8.48 -14.20 -13.67
CA VAL A 636 7.30 -15.05 -13.51
C VAL A 636 6.28 -14.26 -12.69
N LEU A 637 5.07 -14.19 -13.18
CA LEU A 637 4.00 -13.37 -12.62
C LEU A 637 2.84 -14.27 -12.19
N PHE A 638 2.39 -14.11 -10.94
CA PHE A 638 1.16 -14.70 -10.41
C PHE A 638 0.13 -13.58 -10.23
N ASP A 639 -0.91 -13.58 -11.05
CA ASP A 639 -1.86 -12.47 -11.15
C ASP A 639 -1.17 -11.09 -11.28
N GLY A 640 -0.06 -11.04 -12.05
CA GLY A 640 0.77 -9.86 -12.30
C GLY A 640 1.75 -9.50 -11.17
N ILE A 641 1.81 -10.27 -10.07
CA ILE A 641 2.79 -10.08 -9.01
C ILE A 641 4.06 -10.85 -9.37
N PRO A 642 5.23 -10.18 -9.44
CA PRO A 642 6.48 -10.85 -9.77
C PRO A 642 6.90 -11.79 -8.63
N ALA A 643 7.15 -13.04 -8.98
CA ALA A 643 7.60 -14.08 -8.06
C ALA A 643 9.13 -14.09 -7.93
N PRO A 644 9.67 -14.41 -6.75
CA PRO A 644 11.10 -14.69 -6.57
C PRO A 644 11.54 -15.88 -7.42
N LEU A 645 12.67 -15.75 -8.13
CA LEU A 645 13.13 -16.73 -9.12
C LEU A 645 14.28 -17.59 -8.57
N VAL A 646 14.12 -18.92 -8.67
CA VAL A 646 15.15 -19.89 -8.29
C VAL A 646 16.11 -20.16 -9.45
N PHE A 647 15.58 -20.40 -10.64
CA PHE A 647 16.33 -20.42 -11.89
C PHE A 647 15.39 -20.18 -13.08
N VAL A 648 15.99 -19.85 -14.24
CA VAL A 648 15.27 -19.68 -15.50
C VAL A 648 16.06 -20.25 -16.67
N SER A 649 15.33 -20.86 -17.62
CA SER A 649 15.86 -21.37 -18.88
C SER A 649 14.84 -21.20 -20.02
N ALA A 650 15.19 -21.62 -21.22
CA ALA A 650 14.29 -21.54 -22.37
C ALA A 650 13.04 -22.41 -22.25
N THR A 651 13.07 -23.46 -21.42
CA THR A 651 11.98 -24.45 -21.32
C THR A 651 11.42 -24.63 -19.91
N GLN A 652 12.11 -24.08 -18.89
CA GLN A 652 11.70 -24.23 -17.50
C GLN A 652 12.12 -23.00 -16.69
N CYS A 653 11.20 -22.49 -15.86
CA CYS A 653 11.49 -21.54 -14.79
C CYS A 653 11.08 -22.14 -13.46
N SER A 654 11.85 -21.89 -12.40
CA SER A 654 11.48 -22.24 -11.03
C SER A 654 11.32 -20.97 -10.21
N ALA A 655 10.19 -20.85 -9.50
CA ALA A 655 9.80 -19.67 -8.77
C ALA A 655 9.13 -20.02 -7.44
N VAL A 656 9.08 -19.05 -6.52
CA VAL A 656 8.29 -19.16 -5.28
C VAL A 656 6.93 -18.53 -5.52
N VAL A 657 5.85 -19.24 -5.26
CA VAL A 657 4.49 -18.70 -5.31
C VAL A 657 4.37 -17.57 -4.28
N PRO A 658 4.01 -16.34 -4.69
CA PRO A 658 3.83 -15.25 -3.73
C PRO A 658 2.79 -15.59 -2.66
N TYR A 659 3.01 -15.10 -1.44
CA TYR A 659 2.06 -15.29 -0.34
C TYR A 659 0.76 -14.49 -0.55
N PHE A 660 0.78 -13.56 -1.47
CA PHE A 660 -0.40 -12.82 -1.91
C PHE A 660 -1.46 -13.73 -2.52
N GLY A 661 -2.73 -13.49 -2.21
CA GLY A 661 -3.84 -14.27 -2.80
C GLY A 661 -4.06 -15.64 -2.18
N ALA A 662 -3.51 -15.91 -0.99
CA ALA A 662 -3.68 -17.17 -0.25
C ALA A 662 -5.15 -17.65 -0.11
N SER A 663 -6.13 -16.77 -0.26
CA SER A 663 -7.57 -17.08 -0.20
C SER A 663 -8.21 -17.30 -1.57
N ASN A 664 -7.51 -17.05 -2.68
CA ASN A 664 -8.05 -17.23 -4.02
C ASN A 664 -8.04 -18.71 -4.42
N PRO A 665 -9.10 -19.26 -5.02
CA PRO A 665 -9.13 -20.66 -5.45
C PRO A 665 -8.28 -20.92 -6.70
N THR A 666 -7.89 -19.90 -7.44
CA THR A 666 -7.05 -19.97 -8.64
C THR A 666 -6.16 -18.76 -8.76
N THR A 667 -5.07 -18.87 -9.51
CA THR A 667 -4.20 -17.76 -9.92
C THR A 667 -3.85 -17.87 -11.41
N HIS A 668 -3.50 -16.75 -12.04
CA HIS A 668 -3.05 -16.70 -13.43
C HIS A 668 -1.53 -16.57 -13.47
N VAL A 669 -0.88 -17.59 -14.03
CA VAL A 669 0.58 -17.61 -14.15
C VAL A 669 1.00 -17.16 -15.55
N GLN A 670 1.90 -16.18 -15.61
CA GLN A 670 2.51 -15.68 -16.86
C GLN A 670 4.02 -15.64 -16.74
N VAL A 671 4.71 -15.83 -17.84
CA VAL A 671 6.15 -15.58 -17.96
C VAL A 671 6.38 -14.43 -18.91
N GLU A 672 7.20 -13.47 -18.46
CA GLU A 672 7.68 -12.36 -19.27
C GLU A 672 9.18 -12.58 -19.53
N TYR A 673 9.58 -12.56 -20.80
CA TYR A 673 10.97 -12.68 -21.21
C TYR A 673 11.31 -11.59 -22.21
N GLN A 674 12.34 -10.76 -21.89
CA GLN A 674 12.79 -9.62 -22.70
C GLN A 674 11.64 -8.70 -23.13
N GLY A 675 10.66 -8.49 -22.23
CA GLY A 675 9.50 -7.65 -22.47
C GLY A 675 8.30 -8.33 -23.14
N ALA A 676 8.46 -9.52 -23.70
CA ALA A 676 7.34 -10.30 -24.24
C ALA A 676 6.70 -11.15 -23.15
N ARG A 677 5.37 -11.06 -22.98
CA ARG A 677 4.60 -11.75 -21.94
C ARG A 677 3.76 -12.87 -22.52
N SER A 678 3.75 -14.04 -21.85
CA SER A 678 2.91 -15.19 -22.21
C SER A 678 1.42 -14.90 -22.02
N ASP A 679 0.56 -15.70 -22.65
CA ASP A 679 -0.83 -15.81 -22.22
C ASP A 679 -0.92 -16.32 -20.79
N PRO A 680 -1.94 -15.94 -20.02
CA PRO A 680 -2.12 -16.41 -18.66
C PRO A 680 -2.55 -17.88 -18.64
N LEU A 681 -1.89 -18.69 -17.82
CA LEU A 681 -2.33 -20.06 -17.50
C LEU A 681 -3.03 -20.03 -16.14
N THR A 682 -4.29 -20.46 -16.08
CA THR A 682 -5.03 -20.56 -14.81
C THR A 682 -4.60 -21.81 -14.05
N VAL A 683 -4.19 -21.65 -12.79
CA VAL A 683 -3.69 -22.71 -11.92
C VAL A 683 -4.53 -22.75 -10.63
N PRO A 684 -4.95 -23.94 -10.14
CA PRO A 684 -5.68 -24.04 -8.88
C PRO A 684 -4.76 -23.76 -7.69
N VAL A 685 -5.26 -22.99 -6.74
CA VAL A 685 -4.57 -22.67 -5.47
C VAL A 685 -5.29 -23.38 -4.32
N THR A 686 -4.52 -24.01 -3.46
CA THR A 686 -4.99 -24.69 -2.25
C THR A 686 -4.29 -24.10 -1.01
N ALA A 687 -4.88 -24.29 0.16
CA ALA A 687 -4.28 -23.79 1.39
C ALA A 687 -2.88 -24.39 1.64
N THR A 688 -2.71 -25.66 1.31
CA THR A 688 -1.44 -26.40 1.38
C THR A 688 -1.33 -27.38 0.21
N ALA A 689 -0.12 -27.61 -0.29
CA ALA A 689 0.17 -28.60 -1.34
C ALA A 689 1.55 -29.22 -1.09
N PRO A 690 1.71 -30.01 0.00
CA PRO A 690 3.03 -30.49 0.43
C PRO A 690 3.66 -31.44 -0.58
N GLY A 691 4.96 -31.26 -0.82
CA GLY A 691 5.78 -32.15 -1.61
C GLY A 691 7.14 -32.34 -0.96
N LEU A 692 7.62 -33.64 -0.90
CA LEU A 692 8.96 -34.00 -0.44
C LEU A 692 9.93 -33.98 -1.61
N PHE A 693 11.06 -33.28 -1.48
CA PHE A 693 12.12 -33.34 -2.48
C PHE A 693 12.80 -34.68 -2.53
N THR A 694 13.14 -35.16 -3.72
CA THR A 694 13.89 -36.41 -3.94
C THR A 694 15.33 -36.14 -4.40
N ALA A 695 16.22 -37.03 -4.15
CA ALA A 695 17.64 -36.87 -4.40
C ALA A 695 17.98 -36.70 -5.90
N ASP A 696 17.19 -37.33 -6.76
CA ASP A 696 17.32 -37.30 -8.22
C ASP A 696 16.31 -36.35 -8.91
N THR A 697 15.57 -35.57 -8.13
CA THR A 697 14.52 -34.67 -8.60
C THR A 697 13.39 -35.32 -9.40
N SER A 698 13.17 -36.63 -9.23
CA SER A 698 12.12 -37.38 -9.96
C SER A 698 10.73 -37.30 -9.31
N GLY A 699 10.64 -36.81 -8.07
CA GLY A 699 9.42 -36.81 -7.26
C GLY A 699 9.09 -38.15 -6.61
N THR A 700 9.86 -39.19 -6.84
CA THR A 700 9.72 -40.56 -6.27
C THR A 700 11.07 -41.11 -5.91
N GLY A 701 11.11 -42.22 -5.15
CA GLY A 701 12.37 -42.91 -4.75
C GLY A 701 13.02 -42.28 -3.53
N GLN A 702 14.35 -42.24 -3.51
CA GLN A 702 15.12 -41.77 -2.39
C GLN A 702 14.85 -40.28 -2.13
N GLY A 703 14.34 -39.93 -0.96
CA GLY A 703 14.13 -38.55 -0.53
C GLY A 703 15.45 -37.79 -0.34
N SER A 704 15.43 -36.49 -0.56
CA SER A 704 16.50 -35.59 -0.13
C SER A 704 16.48 -35.49 1.39
N ILE A 705 17.09 -36.45 2.06
CA ILE A 705 16.99 -36.63 3.52
C ILE A 705 18.39 -36.68 4.13
N LEU A 706 18.56 -36.02 5.28
CA LEU A 706 19.78 -36.11 6.06
C LEU A 706 19.55 -36.97 7.32
N ASN A 707 20.58 -37.71 7.73
CA ASN A 707 20.65 -38.38 9.00
C ASN A 707 20.85 -37.39 10.17
N ALA A 708 20.77 -37.85 11.40
CA ALA A 708 20.94 -37.00 12.58
C ALA A 708 22.30 -36.28 12.66
N ASP A 709 23.32 -36.83 12.03
CA ASP A 709 24.67 -36.23 11.93
C ASP A 709 24.86 -35.30 10.73
N GLN A 710 23.80 -34.89 10.07
CA GLN A 710 23.78 -34.03 8.87
C GLN A 710 24.34 -34.69 7.60
N THR A 711 24.64 -35.98 7.61
CA THR A 711 25.07 -36.68 6.41
C THR A 711 23.88 -37.11 5.56
N ILE A 712 24.10 -37.29 4.24
CA ILE A 712 23.05 -37.71 3.30
C ILE A 712 22.61 -39.13 3.61
N ASN A 713 21.29 -39.34 3.79
CA ASN A 713 20.72 -40.69 3.90
C ASN A 713 20.80 -41.45 2.56
N SER A 714 21.34 -42.65 2.59
CA SER A 714 21.52 -43.48 1.39
C SER A 714 21.70 -44.95 1.77
N ALA A 715 21.73 -45.84 0.78
CA ALA A 715 21.99 -47.24 0.99
C ALA A 715 23.36 -47.51 1.66
N SER A 716 24.34 -46.67 1.40
CA SER A 716 25.67 -46.72 2.04
C SER A 716 25.73 -46.01 3.40
N ASN A 717 24.72 -45.22 3.73
CA ASN A 717 24.66 -44.45 4.97
C ASN A 717 23.23 -44.42 5.53
N PRO A 718 22.69 -45.56 6.00
CA PRO A 718 21.31 -45.64 6.49
C PRO A 718 21.11 -44.96 7.84
N ALA A 719 19.93 -44.36 8.08
CA ALA A 719 19.51 -43.85 9.37
C ALA A 719 19.27 -44.97 10.38
N ALA A 720 19.61 -44.79 11.65
CA ALA A 720 19.23 -45.73 12.69
C ALA A 720 17.72 -45.58 13.04
N SER A 721 17.03 -46.73 13.22
CA SER A 721 15.64 -46.68 13.73
C SER A 721 15.57 -45.92 15.07
N GLY A 722 14.55 -45.09 15.25
CA GLY A 722 14.40 -44.19 16.43
C GLY A 722 15.23 -42.89 16.35
N SER A 723 16.10 -42.71 15.36
CA SER A 723 16.91 -41.52 15.22
C SER A 723 16.11 -40.36 14.57
N ILE A 724 16.66 -39.16 14.63
CA ILE A 724 16.13 -37.97 13.93
C ILE A 724 16.61 -38.02 12.47
N VAL A 725 15.70 -37.65 11.56
CA VAL A 725 16.02 -37.39 10.15
C VAL A 725 15.54 -35.99 9.78
N VAL A 726 16.25 -35.34 8.85
CA VAL A 726 15.89 -34.03 8.31
C VAL A 726 15.29 -34.23 6.93
N LEU A 727 14.03 -33.81 6.77
CA LEU A 727 13.29 -33.87 5.51
C LEU A 727 13.23 -32.47 4.88
N TRP A 728 13.37 -32.42 3.57
CA TRP A 728 13.25 -31.21 2.78
C TRP A 728 11.97 -31.28 1.96
N ALA A 729 11.15 -30.22 2.08
CA ALA A 729 9.82 -30.15 1.48
C ALA A 729 9.51 -28.74 0.99
N THR A 730 8.37 -28.60 0.34
CA THR A 730 7.74 -27.31 -0.02
C THR A 730 6.23 -27.46 0.01
N GLY A 731 5.49 -26.34 -0.03
CA GLY A 731 4.04 -26.35 -0.13
C GLY A 731 3.30 -26.35 1.19
N GLU A 732 3.90 -25.81 2.22
CA GLU A 732 3.35 -25.70 3.57
C GLU A 732 2.21 -24.70 3.70
N GLY A 733 2.04 -23.80 2.72
CA GLY A 733 1.02 -22.74 2.76
C GLY A 733 1.44 -21.56 3.61
N VAL A 734 0.45 -20.88 4.21
CA VAL A 734 0.71 -19.71 5.06
C VAL A 734 1.43 -20.09 6.36
N THR A 735 2.31 -19.20 6.81
CA THR A 735 3.18 -19.42 7.97
C THR A 735 2.99 -18.38 9.05
N ASP A 736 3.48 -18.68 10.25
CA ASP A 736 3.62 -17.73 11.36
C ASP A 736 5.10 -17.71 11.83
N PRO A 737 5.78 -16.55 11.86
CA PRO A 737 5.34 -15.27 11.26
C PRO A 737 5.02 -15.40 9.76
N PRO A 738 4.18 -14.51 9.21
CA PRO A 738 3.84 -14.55 7.79
C PRO A 738 5.08 -14.57 6.89
N GLY A 739 5.06 -15.44 5.89
CA GLY A 739 6.12 -15.55 4.90
C GLY A 739 6.30 -14.26 4.10
N VAL A 740 7.53 -14.00 3.66
CA VAL A 740 7.87 -12.85 2.82
C VAL A 740 8.47 -13.35 1.52
N ASP A 741 7.92 -12.87 0.40
CA ASP A 741 8.37 -13.25 -0.92
C ASP A 741 9.86 -12.95 -1.12
N GLY A 742 10.63 -14.01 -1.43
CA GLY A 742 12.06 -13.89 -1.72
C GLY A 742 12.98 -13.72 -0.51
N ARG A 743 12.46 -13.71 0.73
CA ARG A 743 13.29 -13.56 1.91
C ARG A 743 14.06 -14.84 2.24
N PRO A 744 15.41 -14.80 2.36
CA PRO A 744 16.17 -15.90 2.93
C PRO A 744 15.90 -16.04 4.44
N ALA A 745 15.81 -17.28 4.92
CA ALA A 745 15.61 -17.60 6.34
C ALA A 745 16.92 -17.52 7.11
N VAL A 746 17.38 -16.30 7.42
CA VAL A 746 18.66 -16.07 8.14
C VAL A 746 18.46 -15.64 9.60
N ASP A 747 17.35 -15.02 9.92
CA ASP A 747 17.05 -14.41 11.24
C ASP A 747 15.60 -14.65 11.69
N VAL A 748 14.70 -14.97 10.77
CA VAL A 748 13.30 -15.34 11.03
C VAL A 748 13.03 -16.67 10.34
N TYR A 749 12.42 -17.60 11.07
CA TYR A 749 12.15 -18.97 10.62
C TYR A 749 10.64 -19.26 10.68
N PRO A 750 9.84 -18.77 9.71
CA PRO A 750 8.40 -18.97 9.68
C PRO A 750 8.04 -20.46 9.72
N ALA A 751 7.01 -20.81 10.51
CA ALA A 751 6.51 -22.16 10.63
C ALA A 751 5.10 -22.29 10.02
N PRO A 752 4.71 -23.44 9.46
CA PRO A 752 3.36 -23.65 8.94
C PRO A 752 2.29 -23.35 10.00
N THR A 753 1.25 -22.60 9.65
CA THR A 753 0.08 -22.42 10.53
C THR A 753 -0.83 -23.64 10.53
N ALA A 754 -0.80 -24.41 9.44
CA ALA A 754 -1.55 -25.65 9.32
C ALA A 754 -0.89 -26.78 10.11
N PRO A 755 -1.64 -27.68 10.77
CA PRO A 755 -1.09 -28.83 11.47
C PRO A 755 -0.23 -29.68 10.55
N LEU A 756 0.99 -30.05 11.01
CA LEU A 756 1.93 -30.88 10.29
C LEU A 756 2.20 -32.16 11.04
N SER A 757 2.16 -33.28 10.32
CA SER A 757 2.54 -34.61 10.82
C SER A 757 3.44 -35.32 9.82
N VAL A 758 4.23 -36.25 10.33
CA VAL A 758 5.16 -37.08 9.55
C VAL A 758 4.89 -38.56 9.87
N GLU A 759 4.86 -39.37 8.82
CA GLU A 759 4.77 -40.82 8.91
C GLU A 759 6.00 -41.46 8.22
N ILE A 760 6.66 -42.37 8.89
CA ILE A 760 7.83 -43.10 8.38
C ILE A 760 7.63 -44.60 8.60
N GLY A 761 7.66 -45.39 7.52
CA GLY A 761 7.47 -46.82 7.59
C GLY A 761 6.12 -47.26 8.16
N GLY A 762 5.07 -46.44 7.99
CA GLY A 762 3.75 -46.70 8.54
C GLY A 762 3.58 -46.30 10.03
N TYR A 763 4.60 -45.69 10.63
CA TYR A 763 4.54 -45.23 12.03
C TYR A 763 4.61 -43.70 12.11
N PRO A 764 3.84 -43.05 12.99
CA PRO A 764 3.94 -41.62 13.23
C PRO A 764 5.32 -41.28 13.82
N ALA A 765 5.96 -40.24 13.28
CA ALA A 765 7.19 -39.65 13.78
C ALA A 765 6.93 -38.44 14.66
N ILE A 766 7.81 -38.18 15.64
CA ILE A 766 7.73 -37.02 16.50
C ILE A 766 8.40 -35.82 15.78
N VAL A 767 7.64 -34.82 15.39
CA VAL A 767 8.18 -33.61 14.78
C VAL A 767 8.87 -32.76 15.86
N LYS A 768 10.18 -32.55 15.70
CA LYS A 768 11.02 -31.72 16.58
C LYS A 768 11.15 -30.29 16.07
N TYR A 769 11.08 -30.09 14.75
CA TYR A 769 11.11 -28.82 14.07
C TYR A 769 10.32 -28.94 12.76
N ALA A 770 9.55 -27.95 12.42
CA ALA A 770 8.95 -27.75 11.11
C ALA A 770 8.84 -26.26 10.84
N GLY A 771 9.58 -25.76 9.86
CA GLY A 771 9.62 -24.35 9.52
C GLY A 771 10.60 -24.05 8.39
N ALA A 772 10.75 -22.77 8.07
CA ALA A 772 11.67 -22.32 7.03
C ALA A 772 13.09 -22.84 7.31
N ALA A 773 13.75 -23.34 6.27
CA ALA A 773 15.08 -23.93 6.37
C ALA A 773 16.14 -22.83 6.58
N PRO A 774 16.93 -22.87 7.67
CA PRO A 774 17.95 -21.86 7.96
C PRO A 774 18.94 -21.67 6.80
N GLY A 775 19.10 -20.43 6.33
CA GLY A 775 19.99 -20.10 5.21
C GLY A 775 19.42 -20.34 3.81
N TYR A 776 18.21 -20.89 3.70
CA TYR A 776 17.52 -21.10 2.42
C TYR A 776 16.46 -20.02 2.18
N LEU A 777 15.94 -19.97 0.95
CA LEU A 777 14.86 -19.04 0.61
C LEU A 777 13.51 -19.49 1.21
N ALA A 778 12.60 -18.55 1.38
CA ALA A 778 11.21 -18.85 1.73
C ALA A 778 10.62 -19.86 0.73
N GLY A 779 9.86 -20.85 1.24
CA GLY A 779 9.31 -21.95 0.45
C GLY A 779 10.13 -23.25 0.53
N VAL A 780 11.32 -23.23 1.14
CA VAL A 780 12.01 -24.46 1.54
C VAL A 780 11.64 -24.79 2.98
N LEU A 781 10.79 -25.81 3.14
CA LEU A 781 10.37 -26.32 4.44
C LEU A 781 11.34 -27.38 4.94
N GLN A 782 11.96 -27.16 6.10
CA GLN A 782 12.75 -28.16 6.81
C GLN A 782 11.89 -28.80 7.89
N ILE A 783 11.94 -30.15 7.97
CA ILE A 783 11.27 -30.93 9.01
C ILE A 783 12.26 -31.85 9.68
N ASN A 784 12.50 -31.68 10.99
CA ASN A 784 13.29 -32.61 11.78
C ASN A 784 12.33 -33.54 12.49
N ALA A 785 12.30 -34.80 12.04
CA ALA A 785 11.39 -35.81 12.53
C ALA A 785 12.14 -36.96 13.21
N GLN A 786 11.77 -37.30 14.45
CA GLN A 786 12.28 -38.46 15.16
C GLN A 786 11.42 -39.66 14.79
N MET A 787 12.03 -40.64 14.13
CA MET A 787 11.38 -41.89 13.76
C MET A 787 10.91 -42.66 15.02
N SER A 788 9.85 -43.44 14.86
CA SER A 788 9.50 -44.50 15.85
C SER A 788 10.59 -45.57 15.89
N PRO A 789 10.96 -46.07 17.05
CA PRO A 789 11.88 -47.21 17.15
C PRO A 789 11.32 -48.52 16.55
N ASN A 790 10.02 -48.54 16.21
CA ASN A 790 9.35 -49.66 15.58
C ASN A 790 9.50 -49.69 14.04
N VAL A 791 10.08 -48.63 13.44
CA VAL A 791 10.32 -48.59 12.00
C VAL A 791 11.32 -49.72 11.63
N GLN A 792 10.90 -50.58 10.72
CA GLN A 792 11.73 -51.72 10.27
C GLN A 792 12.86 -51.22 9.36
N ALA A 793 14.01 -51.88 9.49
CA ALA A 793 15.14 -51.65 8.59
C ALA A 793 14.75 -51.97 7.14
N GLY A 794 15.21 -51.17 6.21
CA GLY A 794 14.93 -51.37 4.79
C GLY A 794 15.58 -50.30 3.89
N ASN A 795 15.79 -50.66 2.62
CA ASN A 795 16.42 -49.76 1.64
C ASN A 795 15.41 -48.80 0.96
N ALA A 796 14.12 -48.95 1.21
CA ALA A 796 13.07 -48.12 0.63
C ALA A 796 11.90 -48.00 1.63
N VAL A 797 12.16 -47.45 2.80
CA VAL A 797 11.15 -47.24 3.84
C VAL A 797 10.33 -46.00 3.45
N PRO A 798 9.01 -46.10 3.28
CA PRO A 798 8.19 -44.98 2.82
C PRO A 798 8.15 -43.83 3.85
N VAL A 799 8.14 -42.60 3.37
CA VAL A 799 8.00 -41.41 4.17
C VAL A 799 6.96 -40.46 3.57
N HIS A 800 6.08 -39.94 4.42
CA HIS A 800 5.05 -39.01 4.05
C HIS A 800 5.01 -37.86 5.05
N ILE A 801 4.64 -36.68 4.55
CA ILE A 801 4.24 -35.56 5.37
C ILE A 801 2.77 -35.24 5.08
N THR A 802 2.05 -34.77 6.08
CA THR A 802 0.68 -34.26 5.94
C THR A 802 0.63 -32.87 6.51
N VAL A 803 0.18 -31.89 5.74
CA VAL A 803 0.05 -30.50 6.15
C VAL A 803 -1.39 -30.06 5.92
N GLY A 804 -2.09 -29.61 6.97
CA GLY A 804 -3.48 -29.19 6.84
C GLY A 804 -4.44 -30.28 6.34
N GLY A 805 -4.10 -31.56 6.58
CA GLY A 805 -4.86 -32.71 6.09
C GLY A 805 -4.52 -33.16 4.66
N VAL A 806 -3.64 -32.44 3.94
CA VAL A 806 -3.17 -32.82 2.60
C VAL A 806 -1.88 -33.62 2.74
N LYS A 807 -1.85 -34.84 2.18
CA LYS A 807 -0.72 -35.73 2.20
C LYS A 807 0.23 -35.42 1.02
N SER A 808 1.55 -35.53 1.23
CA SER A 808 2.56 -35.46 0.18
C SER A 808 2.44 -36.63 -0.82
N GLN A 809 3.18 -36.53 -1.92
CA GLN A 809 3.22 -37.61 -2.94
C GLN A 809 3.63 -38.95 -2.35
N GLU A 810 3.17 -40.02 -3.01
CA GLU A 810 3.56 -41.42 -2.73
C GLU A 810 4.93 -41.73 -3.32
N GLY A 811 5.55 -42.79 -2.81
CA GLY A 811 6.78 -43.37 -3.37
C GLY A 811 8.07 -42.68 -2.95
N VAL A 812 8.03 -41.69 -2.06
CA VAL A 812 9.25 -41.14 -1.46
C VAL A 812 9.71 -42.04 -0.32
N THR A 813 11.01 -42.34 -0.27
CA THR A 813 11.58 -43.33 0.67
C THR A 813 12.86 -42.82 1.33
N LEU A 814 13.23 -43.43 2.44
CA LEU A 814 14.56 -43.33 3.06
C LEU A 814 15.11 -44.71 3.39
N VAL A 815 16.43 -44.78 3.66
CA VAL A 815 17.11 -46.01 4.06
C VAL A 815 17.25 -46.04 5.58
N VAL A 816 16.80 -47.14 6.20
CA VAL A 816 16.83 -47.35 7.67
C VAL A 816 17.57 -48.66 7.98
N LYS A 817 18.44 -48.61 9.02
CA LYS A 817 19.13 -49.81 9.58
C LYS A 817 18.65 -50.13 10.97
#